data_b456d04c68a66867fa419e65aef46419
#
_entry.id   b456d04c68a66867fa419e65aef46419
#
_cell.length_a   1.000
_cell.length_b   1.000
_cell.length_c   1.000
_cell.angle_alpha   90.00
_cell.angle_beta   90.00
_cell.angle_gamma   90.00
#
_symmetry.space_group_name_H-M   'P 1'
#
loop_
_entity.id
_entity.type
_entity.pdbx_description
1 polymer ?
#
loop_
_entity_poly.entity_id
_entity_poly.type
_entity_poly.pdbx_seq_one_letter_code
_entity_poly.pdbx_strand_id
1 'polypeptide(L)'
;MPNSTGTRKPRGSADTGKSRSSHARAVAKVSYRSVLANKVRFLLTIIAVVLGTAFISGSSMFTDMMQKSFNGVFENVYSAVDVEVTQKDPTKPITQETRSKLEDNKDVKSVAMASETIAVFAKDGKQLSTGGAPSVLYPNDTGENAPGPSITVADGREPKGEKEAMINTHAAEKHGVHIGDTLKAIDVRDSHDYKIVGIYDTDFSVGGYLGLALDTQVYIDRYTNGTFPDGFWLSANDGVTAEQLKDSVQEEFPELKVVTGDSIVEQVTKEIQDGLSFVNYFLLAFALVSLLVGAFIIANTFSMVVAQRMREFALLRSLGASRSQLTTSVVFEAVLVGLVGSALGIVAGMGLAKGIFAIMDMAGFGLPSTGLSLTPQAVILPLVIGVLITVVSAWSPARRAGRVHPVEAMRSGDVSSSSPLKLRTIVGAIVFLLGAAAAVVALVLKDADTGARASILGVGALLVIVGTFLISPALSIPIVPALGRVLGAPFGAVGKLASTNSRRNPRRTATTAFALTLGVALVAAFGMVGATMKNAMEDMIGDTVKSDLVVSGPQNQSFPLPQGVEKAVDEADGVSSHSTLGVAPVSVGKPMSESNVTYAGMYAFYFKGPLGKSMGLSSLGEELKSDEPGFYASEGKAKAMKWKVGDEVPMYRVGQGEMGKIKLLGIYTEPLQSQTLLNEAALKPYLGQGKPLDETEDLSILQILVHGDGNISEKDLKDNVSKAVEPFIVADVLTPTEYAGTVSSGIDQMLMILNAMLALSILVAILGIINTLALNVIERRQEIGMLRAVGMFRKQVRRMITLEAVQIAIYGALVGVLIGVGLGWVFVKVLASEGLDSAVLPWQLLVGMIVGSGIVGVLAALWPAHKAAKTSPLEAIAD
;
A
#
# COMPACT_ATOMS: atom_id res chain seq x y z
N MET A 1 90.04 10.72 38.92
CA MET A 1 89.99 11.27 37.53
C MET A 1 89.88 10.14 36.50
N PRO A 2 89.16 10.24 35.44
CA PRO A 2 87.85 10.89 35.20
C PRO A 2 86.80 9.96 34.62
N ASN A 3 85.60 10.39 34.73
CA ASN A 3 84.38 10.01 34.11
C ASN A 3 84.44 9.60 32.63
N SER A 4 83.56 8.58 32.23
CA SER A 4 82.96 8.52 30.93
C SER A 4 81.49 8.07 31.02
N THR A 5 80.64 9.00 30.93
CA THR A 5 79.20 8.87 30.77
C THR A 5 78.86 8.36 29.40
N GLY A 6 78.31 7.14 29.26
CA GLY A 6 77.72 6.58 28.03
C GLY A 6 76.27 6.78 28.01
N THR A 7 75.81 7.73 27.24
CA THR A 7 74.36 7.98 26.85
C THR A 7 73.79 6.83 26.04
N ARG A 8 72.82 6.05 26.61
CA ARG A 8 71.96 5.12 25.84
C ARG A 8 70.88 5.90 25.14
N LYS A 9 70.93 5.92 23.81
CA LYS A 9 69.79 6.31 22.97
C LYS A 9 68.59 5.38 23.17
N PRO A 10 67.33 5.88 23.21
CA PRO A 10 66.16 5.03 23.23
C PRO A 10 65.95 4.39 21.86
N ARG A 11 65.85 3.08 21.81
CA ARG A 11 65.45 2.29 20.63
C ARG A 11 64.01 2.58 20.29
N GLY A 12 63.83 2.91 19.05
CA GLY A 12 62.58 3.39 18.46
C GLY A 12 61.39 2.42 18.48
N SER A 13 60.27 3.07 18.54
CA SER A 13 58.90 2.59 18.43
C SER A 13 58.59 2.02 17.01
N ALA A 14 58.84 0.74 16.78
CA ALA A 14 58.49 0.08 15.53
C ALA A 14 57.78 -1.28 15.64
N ASP A 15 57.19 -1.64 16.82
CA ASP A 15 56.59 -2.97 17.00
C ASP A 15 55.17 -2.97 17.51
N THR A 16 54.45 -1.83 17.50
CA THR A 16 53.06 -1.75 17.93
C THR A 16 52.02 -2.17 16.87
N GLY A 17 52.39 -2.23 15.61
CA GLY A 17 51.50 -2.60 14.48
C GLY A 17 51.33 -4.09 14.31
N LYS A 18 52.40 -4.90 14.49
CA LYS A 18 52.33 -6.37 14.32
C LYS A 18 51.61 -7.08 15.47
N SER A 19 51.71 -6.53 16.70
CA SER A 19 51.03 -7.07 17.88
C SER A 19 49.50 -6.89 17.79
N ARG A 20 49.03 -5.74 17.29
CA ARG A 20 47.57 -5.50 17.11
C ARG A 20 46.92 -6.42 16.05
N SER A 21 47.58 -6.72 14.95
CA SER A 21 47.07 -7.58 13.88
C SER A 21 47.01 -9.06 14.29
N SER A 22 47.97 -9.55 15.08
CA SER A 22 47.97 -10.94 15.59
C SER A 22 46.84 -11.16 16.63
N HIS A 23 46.61 -10.15 17.49
CA HIS A 23 45.51 -10.19 18.48
C HIS A 23 44.12 -10.16 17.83
N ALA A 24 43.91 -9.33 16.79
CA ALA A 24 42.66 -9.28 16.06
C ALA A 24 42.35 -10.61 15.36
N ARG A 25 43.33 -11.26 14.75
CA ARG A 25 43.19 -12.60 14.12
C ARG A 25 42.86 -13.70 15.14
N ALA A 26 43.46 -13.67 16.32
CA ALA A 26 43.18 -14.63 17.39
C ALA A 26 41.71 -14.47 17.88
N VAL A 27 41.27 -13.24 18.16
CA VAL A 27 39.89 -12.95 18.55
C VAL A 27 38.91 -13.39 17.48
N ALA A 28 39.16 -13.08 16.21
CA ALA A 28 38.31 -13.49 15.10
C ALA A 28 38.17 -15.02 14.96
N LYS A 29 39.27 -15.76 15.13
CA LYS A 29 39.29 -17.24 15.05
C LYS A 29 38.51 -17.89 16.21
N VAL A 30 38.64 -17.35 17.41
CA VAL A 30 37.89 -17.82 18.59
C VAL A 30 36.40 -17.53 18.41
N SER A 31 36.04 -16.32 18.00
CA SER A 31 34.62 -15.94 17.73
C SER A 31 33.99 -16.79 16.65
N TYR A 32 34.68 -17.03 15.54
CA TYR A 32 34.18 -17.91 14.47
C TYR A 32 33.89 -19.35 14.94
N ARG A 33 34.82 -19.92 15.69
CA ARG A 33 34.62 -21.26 16.28
C ARG A 33 33.50 -21.30 17.31
N SER A 34 33.32 -20.22 18.06
CA SER A 34 32.21 -20.09 19.03
C SER A 34 30.85 -20.08 18.34
N VAL A 35 30.71 -19.36 17.22
CA VAL A 35 29.49 -19.35 16.43
C VAL A 35 29.16 -20.74 15.91
N LEU A 36 30.15 -21.46 15.34
CA LEU A 36 29.98 -22.80 14.84
C LEU A 36 29.65 -23.84 15.93
N ALA A 37 30.15 -23.69 17.14
CA ALA A 37 29.87 -24.58 18.26
C ALA A 37 28.43 -24.42 18.80
N ASN A 38 27.82 -23.24 18.64
CA ASN A 38 26.49 -22.91 19.18
C ASN A 38 25.43 -22.68 18.07
N LYS A 39 25.45 -23.48 17.00
CA LYS A 39 24.65 -23.31 15.77
C LYS A 39 23.16 -23.02 16.01
N VAL A 40 22.49 -23.77 16.90
CA VAL A 40 21.04 -23.64 17.15
C VAL A 40 20.69 -22.28 17.77
N ARG A 41 21.56 -21.73 18.61
CA ARG A 41 21.30 -20.45 19.29
C ARG A 41 21.50 -19.27 18.35
N PHE A 42 22.58 -19.29 17.58
CA PHE A 42 22.84 -18.27 16.58
C PHE A 42 21.84 -18.31 15.41
N LEU A 43 21.29 -19.51 15.10
CA LEU A 43 20.25 -19.66 14.09
C LEU A 43 19.02 -18.80 14.42
N LEU A 44 18.56 -18.79 15.68
CA LEU A 44 17.42 -17.96 16.08
C LEU A 44 17.73 -16.45 15.99
N THR A 45 18.97 -16.07 16.29
CA THR A 45 19.40 -14.66 16.11
C THR A 45 19.50 -14.29 14.63
N ILE A 46 20.07 -15.19 13.83
CA ILE A 46 20.16 -15.02 12.36
C ILE A 46 18.74 -14.86 11.78
N ILE A 47 17.80 -15.71 12.17
CA ILE A 47 16.40 -15.62 11.70
C ILE A 47 15.77 -14.25 12.06
N ALA A 48 16.05 -13.73 13.28
CA ALA A 48 15.55 -12.41 13.66
C ALA A 48 16.14 -11.27 12.80
N VAL A 49 17.43 -11.36 12.47
CA VAL A 49 18.09 -10.42 11.54
C VAL A 49 17.53 -10.59 10.13
N VAL A 50 17.40 -11.83 9.65
CA VAL A 50 16.82 -12.17 8.33
C VAL A 50 15.47 -11.51 8.17
N LEU A 51 14.57 -11.68 9.14
CA LEU A 51 13.21 -11.14 9.05
C LEU A 51 13.19 -9.60 9.01
N GLY A 52 13.97 -8.95 9.88
CA GLY A 52 14.06 -7.48 9.89
C GLY A 52 14.65 -6.93 8.58
N THR A 53 15.72 -7.54 8.09
CA THR A 53 16.38 -7.10 6.85
C THR A 53 15.64 -7.53 5.59
N ALA A 54 14.93 -8.67 5.60
CA ALA A 54 14.07 -9.11 4.52
C ALA A 54 12.91 -8.14 4.29
N PHE A 55 12.36 -7.59 5.38
CA PHE A 55 11.29 -6.61 5.27
C PHE A 55 11.80 -5.32 4.65
N ILE A 56 12.93 -4.78 5.10
CA ILE A 56 13.54 -3.56 4.53
C ILE A 56 13.90 -3.76 3.06
N SER A 57 14.58 -4.87 2.76
CA SER A 57 15.00 -5.20 1.38
C SER A 57 13.81 -5.48 0.47
N GLY A 58 12.83 -6.27 0.94
CA GLY A 58 11.62 -6.60 0.19
C GLY A 58 10.74 -5.39 -0.08
N SER A 59 10.60 -4.49 0.90
CA SER A 59 9.90 -3.22 0.76
C SER A 59 10.57 -2.32 -0.27
N SER A 60 11.89 -2.12 -0.18
CA SER A 60 12.64 -1.33 -1.16
C SER A 60 12.54 -1.94 -2.57
N MET A 61 12.74 -3.25 -2.70
CA MET A 61 12.59 -3.94 -3.98
C MET A 61 11.18 -3.85 -4.55
N PHE A 62 10.16 -3.94 -3.69
CA PHE A 62 8.77 -3.80 -4.11
C PHE A 62 8.50 -2.40 -4.66
N THR A 63 8.93 -1.35 -3.95
CA THR A 63 8.79 0.04 -4.43
C THR A 63 9.57 0.25 -5.73
N ASP A 64 10.80 -0.24 -5.81
CA ASP A 64 11.63 -0.14 -7.02
C ASP A 64 10.99 -0.90 -8.21
N MET A 65 10.38 -2.06 -7.96
CA MET A 65 9.66 -2.83 -8.98
C MET A 65 8.41 -2.08 -9.43
N MET A 66 7.63 -1.51 -8.52
CA MET A 66 6.45 -0.68 -8.85
C MET A 66 6.86 0.51 -9.71
N GLN A 67 7.87 1.27 -9.29
CA GLN A 67 8.38 2.40 -10.07
C GLN A 67 8.85 1.98 -11.45
N LYS A 68 9.62 0.89 -11.55
CA LYS A 68 10.08 0.36 -12.84
C LYS A 68 8.95 -0.16 -13.71
N SER A 69 7.92 -0.77 -13.10
CA SER A 69 6.74 -1.22 -13.84
C SER A 69 6.06 -0.04 -14.52
N PHE A 70 5.82 1.03 -13.77
CA PHE A 70 5.16 2.21 -14.32
C PHE A 70 6.09 3.00 -15.27
N ASN A 71 7.32 3.29 -14.81
CA ASN A 71 8.26 4.03 -15.65
C ASN A 71 8.56 3.29 -16.97
N GLY A 72 8.72 1.96 -16.92
CA GLY A 72 8.96 1.17 -18.10
C GLY A 72 7.82 1.24 -19.12
N VAL A 73 6.57 1.38 -18.69
CA VAL A 73 5.44 1.61 -19.60
C VAL A 73 5.60 2.94 -20.32
N PHE A 74 5.83 4.02 -19.57
CA PHE A 74 5.96 5.37 -20.16
C PHE A 74 7.26 5.56 -20.94
N GLU A 75 8.38 5.05 -20.45
CA GLU A 75 9.64 5.04 -21.21
C GLU A 75 9.48 4.33 -22.55
N ASN A 76 8.77 3.20 -22.60
CA ASN A 76 8.54 2.48 -23.85
C ASN A 76 7.55 3.20 -24.77
N VAL A 77 6.46 3.77 -24.22
CA VAL A 77 5.49 4.55 -25.01
C VAL A 77 6.15 5.77 -25.66
N TYR A 78 7.00 6.48 -24.90
CA TYR A 78 7.64 7.71 -25.35
C TYR A 78 9.06 7.51 -25.88
N SER A 79 9.60 6.27 -25.96
CA SER A 79 10.97 6.00 -26.41
C SER A 79 11.25 6.41 -27.86
N ALA A 80 10.23 6.40 -28.70
CA ALA A 80 10.30 6.82 -30.12
C ALA A 80 9.63 8.18 -30.36
N VAL A 81 9.25 8.90 -29.28
CA VAL A 81 8.63 10.22 -29.36
C VAL A 81 9.68 11.27 -29.02
N ASP A 82 10.18 11.98 -30.03
CA ASP A 82 11.08 13.10 -29.76
C ASP A 82 10.34 14.31 -29.21
N VAL A 83 9.17 14.60 -29.77
CA VAL A 83 8.33 15.75 -29.39
C VAL A 83 6.86 15.37 -29.42
N GLU A 84 6.13 15.82 -28.40
CA GLU A 84 4.67 15.79 -28.36
C GLU A 84 4.12 17.20 -28.56
N VAL A 85 3.10 17.30 -29.41
CA VAL A 85 2.42 18.54 -29.75
C VAL A 85 0.97 18.42 -29.30
N THR A 86 0.56 19.28 -28.36
CA THR A 86 -0.80 19.28 -27.80
C THR A 86 -1.43 20.68 -27.88
N GLN A 87 -2.70 20.77 -27.61
CA GLN A 87 -3.41 22.04 -27.53
C GLN A 87 -2.88 22.88 -26.36
N LYS A 88 -2.47 24.12 -26.62
CA LYS A 88 -2.19 25.10 -25.57
C LYS A 88 -3.45 25.81 -25.10
N ASP A 89 -4.34 26.08 -26.02
CA ASP A 89 -5.62 26.72 -25.80
C ASP A 89 -6.74 25.73 -26.18
N PRO A 90 -7.51 25.24 -25.23
CA PRO A 90 -8.60 24.29 -25.51
C PRO A 90 -9.66 24.83 -26.49
N THR A 91 -9.69 26.14 -26.76
CA THR A 91 -10.61 26.74 -27.72
C THR A 91 -10.14 26.67 -29.17
N LYS A 92 -8.88 26.26 -29.38
CA LYS A 92 -8.26 26.14 -30.70
C LYS A 92 -7.91 24.69 -31.00
N PRO A 93 -8.83 23.93 -31.59
CA PRO A 93 -8.61 22.51 -31.86
C PRO A 93 -7.46 22.33 -32.88
N ILE A 94 -6.65 21.29 -32.63
CA ILE A 94 -5.70 20.83 -33.66
C ILE A 94 -6.50 20.13 -34.76
N THR A 95 -6.22 20.49 -35.99
CA THR A 95 -6.97 19.99 -37.16
C THR A 95 -6.07 19.19 -38.10
N GLN A 96 -6.68 18.54 -39.09
CA GLN A 96 -5.96 17.84 -40.16
C GLN A 96 -5.02 18.78 -40.96
N GLU A 97 -5.36 20.07 -41.07
CA GLU A 97 -4.47 21.05 -41.68
C GLU A 97 -3.18 21.24 -40.86
N THR A 98 -3.31 21.26 -39.53
CA THR A 98 -2.15 21.35 -38.63
C THR A 98 -1.26 20.13 -38.80
N ARG A 99 -1.86 18.91 -38.85
CA ARG A 99 -1.13 17.68 -39.11
C ARG A 99 -0.33 17.76 -40.40
N SER A 100 -0.95 18.16 -41.54
CA SER A 100 -0.27 18.27 -42.80
C SER A 100 0.89 19.27 -42.78
N LYS A 101 0.75 20.40 -42.06
CA LYS A 101 1.85 21.37 -41.88
C LYS A 101 2.98 20.79 -41.03
N LEU A 102 2.66 20.02 -40.00
CA LEU A 102 3.70 19.32 -39.21
C LEU A 102 4.45 18.29 -40.05
N GLU A 103 3.75 17.56 -40.94
CA GLU A 103 4.37 16.60 -41.87
C GLU A 103 5.27 17.30 -42.90
N ASP A 104 4.97 18.54 -43.27
CA ASP A 104 5.75 19.36 -44.20
C ASP A 104 6.98 20.05 -43.54
N ASN A 105 7.10 20.05 -42.21
CA ASN A 105 8.21 20.66 -41.51
C ASN A 105 9.53 19.89 -41.74
N LYS A 106 10.56 20.58 -42.15
CA LYS A 106 11.86 20.00 -42.57
C LYS A 106 12.58 19.19 -41.49
N ASP A 107 12.30 19.49 -40.21
CA ASP A 107 12.94 18.85 -39.05
C ASP A 107 12.15 17.65 -38.53
N VAL A 108 10.92 17.46 -39.04
CA VAL A 108 10.03 16.33 -38.73
C VAL A 108 10.27 15.16 -39.68
N LYS A 109 10.47 13.97 -39.16
CA LYS A 109 10.61 12.73 -39.93
C LYS A 109 9.28 12.04 -40.14
N SER A 110 8.50 11.98 -39.08
CA SER A 110 7.14 11.35 -39.09
C SER A 110 6.26 11.92 -38.00
N VAL A 111 4.94 11.84 -38.23
CA VAL A 111 3.87 12.30 -37.35
C VAL A 111 2.91 11.15 -37.10
N ALA A 112 2.62 10.86 -35.84
CA ALA A 112 1.59 9.92 -35.44
C ALA A 112 0.57 10.59 -34.52
N MET A 113 -0.64 10.05 -34.45
CA MET A 113 -1.67 10.57 -33.55
C MET A 113 -1.41 10.08 -32.13
N ALA A 114 -1.43 11.00 -31.17
CA ALA A 114 -1.38 10.71 -29.73
C ALA A 114 -2.79 10.44 -29.18
N SER A 115 -3.58 9.61 -29.86
CA SER A 115 -5.01 9.47 -29.56
C SER A 115 -5.40 8.03 -29.30
N GLU A 116 -6.18 7.81 -28.23
CA GLU A 116 -6.80 6.54 -27.92
C GLU A 116 -8.25 6.75 -27.48
N THR A 117 -9.12 5.77 -27.75
CA THR A 117 -10.51 5.78 -27.32
C THR A 117 -10.74 4.66 -26.34
N ILE A 118 -11.23 4.99 -25.13
CA ILE A 118 -11.59 3.98 -24.13
C ILE A 118 -12.79 3.17 -24.68
N ALA A 119 -12.67 1.85 -24.66
CA ALA A 119 -13.71 0.94 -25.10
C ALA A 119 -13.75 -0.30 -24.22
N VAL A 120 -14.91 -0.92 -24.10
CA VAL A 120 -15.06 -2.24 -23.48
C VAL A 120 -15.21 -3.27 -24.58
N PHE A 121 -14.53 -4.39 -24.45
CA PHE A 121 -14.58 -5.46 -25.45
C PHE A 121 -15.35 -6.66 -24.92
N ALA A 122 -16.15 -7.25 -25.84
CA ALA A 122 -16.91 -8.46 -25.55
C ALA A 122 -16.69 -9.52 -26.63
N LYS A 123 -16.68 -10.79 -26.21
CA LYS A 123 -16.66 -11.97 -27.10
C LYS A 123 -17.83 -12.86 -26.72
N ASP A 124 -18.61 -13.27 -27.72
CA ASP A 124 -19.78 -14.14 -27.52
C ASP A 124 -20.78 -13.60 -26.46
N GLY A 125 -21.01 -12.28 -26.46
CA GLY A 125 -21.91 -11.60 -25.53
C GLY A 125 -21.38 -11.45 -24.10
N LYS A 126 -20.10 -11.80 -23.85
CA LYS A 126 -19.45 -11.66 -22.52
C LYS A 126 -18.33 -10.65 -22.55
N GLN A 127 -18.33 -9.75 -21.60
CA GLN A 127 -17.25 -8.77 -21.40
C GLN A 127 -15.91 -9.44 -21.13
N LEU A 128 -14.85 -8.94 -21.74
CA LEU A 128 -13.48 -9.35 -21.48
C LEU A 128 -12.92 -8.50 -20.33
N SER A 129 -12.66 -9.14 -19.19
CA SER A 129 -12.18 -8.44 -18.01
C SER A 129 -10.70 -8.11 -18.09
N THR A 130 -10.35 -6.83 -17.93
CA THR A 130 -8.98 -6.34 -17.92
C THR A 130 -8.33 -6.31 -16.53
N GLY A 131 -9.15 -6.51 -15.48
CA GLY A 131 -8.68 -6.41 -14.10
C GLY A 131 -8.32 -4.97 -13.67
N GLY A 132 -8.90 -3.98 -14.31
CA GLY A 132 -8.64 -2.56 -14.05
C GLY A 132 -7.54 -1.93 -14.92
N ALA A 133 -6.93 -2.71 -15.82
CA ALA A 133 -6.01 -2.16 -16.82
C ALA A 133 -6.80 -1.46 -17.96
N PRO A 134 -6.18 -0.50 -18.68
CA PRO A 134 -6.80 0.18 -19.80
C PRO A 134 -7.30 -0.79 -20.89
N SER A 135 -8.43 -0.44 -21.48
CA SER A 135 -9.07 -1.16 -22.57
C SER A 135 -9.41 -0.12 -23.64
N VAL A 136 -8.69 -0.14 -24.77
CA VAL A 136 -8.68 0.98 -25.71
C VAL A 136 -8.71 0.55 -27.18
N LEU A 137 -9.26 1.45 -28.00
CA LEU A 137 -9.11 1.47 -29.45
C LEU A 137 -8.09 2.55 -29.83
N TYR A 138 -7.24 2.30 -30.80
CA TYR A 138 -6.28 3.30 -31.27
C TYR A 138 -5.95 3.10 -32.76
N PRO A 139 -5.45 4.15 -33.41
CA PRO A 139 -5.08 4.08 -34.83
C PRO A 139 -3.84 3.21 -35.03
N ASN A 140 -3.82 2.42 -36.09
CA ASN A 140 -2.66 1.66 -36.50
C ASN A 140 -1.68 2.57 -37.29
N ASP A 141 -1.10 3.55 -36.59
CA ASP A 141 -0.05 4.42 -37.19
C ASP A 141 1.31 3.71 -37.17
N THR A 142 1.35 2.47 -37.66
CA THR A 142 2.56 1.68 -37.76
C THR A 142 3.34 2.02 -39.02
N GLY A 143 4.60 2.32 -38.86
CA GLY A 143 5.58 2.48 -39.92
C GLY A 143 6.98 2.31 -39.35
N GLU A 144 7.95 2.03 -40.20
CA GLU A 144 9.34 1.78 -39.79
C GLU A 144 9.95 2.92 -38.94
N ASN A 145 9.27 4.08 -38.85
CA ASN A 145 9.70 5.28 -38.11
C ASN A 145 8.52 6.00 -37.44
N ALA A 146 7.42 5.32 -37.15
CA ALA A 146 6.29 5.95 -36.45
C ALA A 146 6.69 6.30 -35.01
N PRO A 147 6.47 7.56 -34.56
CA PRO A 147 6.67 7.91 -33.17
C PRO A 147 5.56 7.28 -32.30
N GLY A 148 5.93 6.84 -31.12
CA GLY A 148 5.01 6.18 -30.19
C GLY A 148 5.37 4.72 -29.94
N PRO A 149 4.47 3.95 -29.30
CA PRO A 149 4.74 2.56 -28.98
C PRO A 149 4.97 1.72 -30.23
N SER A 150 6.04 0.94 -30.22
CA SER A 150 6.33 0.01 -31.30
C SER A 150 5.23 -1.06 -31.41
N ILE A 151 4.59 -1.16 -32.58
CA ILE A 151 3.59 -2.19 -32.87
C ILE A 151 4.17 -3.09 -33.95
N THR A 152 4.44 -4.33 -33.60
CA THR A 152 4.97 -5.33 -34.52
C THR A 152 3.96 -6.44 -34.75
N VAL A 153 3.56 -6.70 -35.99
CA VAL A 153 2.66 -7.80 -36.29
C VAL A 153 3.33 -9.13 -35.99
N ALA A 154 2.83 -9.82 -34.96
CA ALA A 154 3.33 -11.13 -34.54
C ALA A 154 2.72 -12.27 -35.36
N ASP A 155 1.40 -12.17 -35.68
CA ASP A 155 0.70 -13.14 -36.49
C ASP A 155 -0.42 -12.45 -37.32
N GLY A 156 -0.69 -12.95 -38.52
CA GLY A 156 -1.72 -12.39 -39.42
C GLY A 156 -1.25 -11.19 -40.19
N ARG A 157 -2.01 -10.12 -40.24
CA ARG A 157 -1.76 -8.91 -41.00
C ARG A 157 -2.38 -7.67 -40.36
N GLU A 158 -1.95 -6.50 -40.80
CA GLU A 158 -2.56 -5.22 -40.47
C GLU A 158 -4.03 -5.11 -40.88
N PRO A 159 -4.89 -4.39 -40.12
CA PRO A 159 -6.28 -4.18 -40.45
C PRO A 159 -6.43 -3.25 -41.65
N LYS A 160 -7.47 -3.51 -42.46
CA LYS A 160 -7.81 -2.69 -43.60
C LYS A 160 -9.34 -2.50 -43.66
N GLY A 161 -9.76 -1.23 -43.60
CA GLY A 161 -11.17 -0.87 -43.66
C GLY A 161 -11.94 -1.07 -42.35
N GLU A 162 -13.23 -0.80 -42.41
CA GLU A 162 -14.08 -0.47 -41.24
C GLU A 162 -14.32 -1.59 -40.21
N LYS A 163 -14.11 -2.85 -40.58
CA LYS A 163 -14.52 -4.00 -39.73
C LYS A 163 -13.37 -4.90 -39.31
N GLU A 164 -12.15 -4.48 -39.52
CA GLU A 164 -10.95 -5.25 -39.17
C GLU A 164 -10.17 -4.58 -38.04
N ALA A 165 -9.59 -5.39 -37.20
CA ALA A 165 -8.72 -4.93 -36.11
C ALA A 165 -7.58 -5.93 -35.82
N MET A 166 -6.52 -5.47 -35.20
CA MET A 166 -5.52 -6.31 -34.54
C MET A 166 -5.68 -6.22 -33.02
N ILE A 167 -5.33 -7.30 -32.32
CA ILE A 167 -5.32 -7.36 -30.85
C ILE A 167 -3.92 -7.62 -30.34
N ASN A 168 -3.55 -7.07 -29.17
CA ASN A 168 -2.26 -7.33 -28.56
C ASN A 168 -2.14 -8.79 -28.08
N THR A 169 -0.95 -9.38 -28.21
CA THR A 169 -0.64 -10.80 -27.93
C THR A 169 -1.09 -11.23 -26.54
N HIS A 170 -0.78 -10.43 -25.49
CA HIS A 170 -1.14 -10.78 -24.12
C HIS A 170 -2.67 -10.90 -23.92
N ALA A 171 -3.44 -9.98 -24.51
CA ALA A 171 -4.91 -10.05 -24.43
C ALA A 171 -5.46 -11.22 -25.24
N ALA A 172 -4.89 -11.49 -26.42
CA ALA A 172 -5.27 -12.63 -27.25
C ALA A 172 -5.10 -13.96 -26.50
N GLU A 173 -3.95 -14.16 -25.86
CA GLU A 173 -3.65 -15.36 -25.04
C GLU A 173 -4.55 -15.47 -23.82
N LYS A 174 -4.68 -14.38 -23.06
CA LYS A 174 -5.47 -14.34 -21.80
C LYS A 174 -6.94 -14.66 -22.03
N HIS A 175 -7.52 -14.17 -23.11
CA HIS A 175 -8.94 -14.30 -23.41
C HIS A 175 -9.27 -15.35 -24.49
N GLY A 176 -8.27 -16.07 -24.99
CA GLY A 176 -8.45 -17.09 -26.02
C GLY A 176 -9.02 -16.51 -27.31
N VAL A 177 -8.52 -15.35 -27.75
CA VAL A 177 -8.91 -14.70 -29.00
C VAL A 177 -7.94 -15.11 -30.09
N HIS A 178 -8.47 -15.53 -31.24
CA HIS A 178 -7.72 -16.01 -32.39
C HIS A 178 -8.02 -15.19 -33.65
N ILE A 179 -7.12 -15.24 -34.62
CA ILE A 179 -7.36 -14.64 -35.93
C ILE A 179 -8.63 -15.27 -36.54
N GLY A 180 -9.55 -14.42 -36.96
CA GLY A 180 -10.85 -14.81 -37.52
C GLY A 180 -12.01 -14.62 -36.55
N ASP A 181 -11.74 -14.50 -35.22
CA ASP A 181 -12.77 -14.20 -34.24
C ASP A 181 -13.32 -12.78 -34.43
N THR A 182 -14.52 -12.56 -33.93
CA THR A 182 -15.16 -11.24 -33.91
C THR A 182 -15.27 -10.78 -32.48
N LEU A 183 -14.75 -9.58 -32.19
CA LEU A 183 -14.92 -8.88 -30.92
C LEU A 183 -15.87 -7.71 -31.11
N LYS A 184 -16.79 -7.56 -30.17
CA LYS A 184 -17.61 -6.36 -30.06
C LYS A 184 -16.84 -5.34 -29.24
N ALA A 185 -16.54 -4.18 -29.83
CA ALA A 185 -16.05 -3.02 -29.14
C ALA A 185 -17.21 -2.09 -28.80
N ILE A 186 -17.33 -1.72 -27.54
CA ILE A 186 -18.39 -0.85 -27.04
C ILE A 186 -17.67 0.40 -26.54
N ASP A 187 -17.88 1.50 -27.20
CA ASP A 187 -17.41 2.82 -26.77
C ASP A 187 -18.55 3.65 -26.19
N VAL A 188 -18.30 4.90 -25.84
CA VAL A 188 -19.29 5.80 -25.26
C VAL A 188 -20.43 6.13 -26.20
N ARG A 189 -20.20 6.04 -27.51
CA ARG A 189 -21.13 6.44 -28.57
C ARG A 189 -21.95 5.27 -29.07
N ASP A 190 -21.26 4.16 -29.42
CA ASP A 190 -21.91 3.03 -30.13
C ASP A 190 -21.14 1.72 -29.89
N SER A 191 -21.57 0.66 -30.49
CA SER A 191 -20.89 -0.63 -30.47
C SER A 191 -20.60 -1.12 -31.88
N HIS A 192 -19.38 -1.60 -32.08
CA HIS A 192 -18.92 -2.06 -33.39
C HIS A 192 -18.32 -3.45 -33.29
N ASP A 193 -18.63 -4.29 -34.29
CA ASP A 193 -18.06 -5.63 -34.41
C ASP A 193 -16.80 -5.57 -35.29
N TYR A 194 -15.66 -5.96 -34.71
CA TYR A 194 -14.37 -6.03 -35.39
C TYR A 194 -13.92 -7.47 -35.56
N LYS A 195 -13.61 -7.87 -36.79
CA LYS A 195 -12.94 -9.15 -37.06
C LYS A 195 -11.45 -9.02 -36.78
N ILE A 196 -10.92 -9.90 -35.96
CA ILE A 196 -9.48 -9.95 -35.69
C ILE A 196 -8.75 -10.55 -36.87
N VAL A 197 -7.89 -9.75 -37.50
CA VAL A 197 -7.11 -10.15 -38.68
C VAL A 197 -5.62 -10.26 -38.41
N GLY A 198 -5.18 -9.79 -37.25
CA GLY A 198 -3.79 -9.89 -36.82
C GLY A 198 -3.67 -9.83 -35.29
N ILE A 199 -2.54 -10.32 -34.84
CA ILE A 199 -2.07 -10.23 -33.45
C ILE A 199 -0.75 -9.47 -33.47
N TYR A 200 -0.58 -8.51 -32.54
CA TYR A 200 0.60 -7.66 -32.52
C TYR A 200 1.31 -7.71 -31.17
N ASP A 201 2.62 -7.59 -31.20
CA ASP A 201 3.45 -7.35 -30.03
C ASP A 201 3.69 -5.86 -29.84
N THR A 202 3.80 -5.43 -28.59
CA THR A 202 4.21 -4.07 -28.22
C THR A 202 5.38 -4.10 -27.27
N ASP A 203 6.20 -3.05 -27.28
CA ASP A 203 7.33 -2.93 -26.36
C ASP A 203 6.91 -2.65 -24.92
N PHE A 204 5.62 -2.33 -24.67
CA PHE A 204 5.06 -2.22 -23.34
C PHE A 204 4.07 -3.34 -23.06
N SER A 205 4.18 -3.94 -21.91
CA SER A 205 3.23 -4.95 -21.42
C SER A 205 2.68 -4.52 -20.08
N VAL A 206 1.45 -4.00 -20.09
CA VAL A 206 0.66 -3.82 -18.87
C VAL A 206 -0.20 -5.06 -18.72
N GLY A 207 -0.06 -5.77 -17.61
CA GLY A 207 -0.85 -6.95 -17.35
C GLY A 207 -2.35 -6.61 -17.38
N GLY A 208 -3.10 -7.29 -18.25
CA GLY A 208 -4.53 -7.01 -18.44
C GLY A 208 -4.86 -5.93 -19.47
N TYR A 209 -3.90 -5.16 -19.98
CA TYR A 209 -4.12 -4.22 -21.06
C TYR A 209 -4.73 -4.92 -22.27
N LEU A 210 -5.79 -4.33 -22.82
CA LEU A 210 -6.47 -4.82 -24.00
C LEU A 210 -6.57 -3.68 -25.00
N GLY A 211 -5.78 -3.75 -26.07
CA GLY A 211 -5.74 -2.77 -27.14
C GLY A 211 -6.16 -3.38 -28.47
N LEU A 212 -7.08 -2.71 -29.14
CA LEU A 212 -7.41 -3.01 -30.53
C LEU A 212 -6.90 -1.89 -31.44
N ALA A 213 -5.99 -2.24 -32.33
CA ALA A 213 -5.48 -1.34 -33.36
C ALA A 213 -6.41 -1.40 -34.59
N LEU A 214 -6.89 -0.23 -35.02
CA LEU A 214 -7.76 -0.05 -36.18
C LEU A 214 -6.99 0.56 -37.36
N ASP A 215 -7.53 0.41 -38.53
CA ASP A 215 -7.10 1.20 -39.70
C ASP A 215 -7.14 2.69 -39.36
N THR A 216 -6.03 3.41 -39.57
CA THR A 216 -5.87 4.80 -39.15
C THR A 216 -6.95 5.71 -39.72
N GLN A 217 -7.34 5.53 -41.02
CA GLN A 217 -8.41 6.35 -41.63
C GLN A 217 -9.75 6.07 -41.00
N VAL A 218 -10.06 4.80 -40.68
CA VAL A 218 -11.28 4.40 -39.97
C VAL A 218 -11.33 5.01 -38.59
N TYR A 219 -10.20 5.04 -37.87
CA TYR A 219 -10.12 5.68 -36.55
C TYR A 219 -10.40 7.19 -36.65
N ILE A 220 -9.76 7.89 -37.61
CA ILE A 220 -9.97 9.33 -37.86
C ILE A 220 -11.44 9.61 -38.15
N ASP A 221 -12.03 8.91 -39.10
CA ASP A 221 -13.40 9.16 -39.55
C ASP A 221 -14.44 8.91 -38.44
N ARG A 222 -14.15 7.96 -37.52
CA ARG A 222 -15.11 7.53 -36.51
C ARG A 222 -14.92 8.24 -35.17
N TYR A 223 -13.69 8.51 -34.73
CA TYR A 223 -13.39 8.94 -33.36
C TYR A 223 -12.88 10.37 -33.23
N THR A 224 -12.39 11.00 -34.29
CA THR A 224 -11.74 12.33 -34.17
C THR A 224 -12.63 13.49 -34.62
N ASN A 225 -13.67 13.27 -35.43
CA ASN A 225 -14.44 14.34 -36.08
C ASN A 225 -13.58 15.39 -36.80
N GLY A 226 -12.38 15.02 -37.27
CA GLY A 226 -11.39 15.90 -37.89
C GLY A 226 -10.65 16.84 -36.96
N THR A 227 -10.78 16.61 -35.63
CA THR A 227 -10.03 17.34 -34.59
C THR A 227 -9.22 16.37 -33.73
N PHE A 228 -8.09 16.82 -33.21
CA PHE A 228 -7.12 15.98 -32.52
C PHE A 228 -6.81 16.59 -31.14
N PRO A 229 -7.67 16.40 -30.14
CA PRO A 229 -7.51 17.01 -28.83
C PRO A 229 -6.26 16.53 -28.09
N ASP A 230 -5.89 15.25 -28.27
CA ASP A 230 -4.72 14.66 -27.66
C ASP A 230 -3.41 15.01 -28.40
N GLY A 231 -3.54 15.56 -29.62
CA GLY A 231 -2.42 16.06 -30.40
C GLY A 231 -1.66 14.99 -31.20
N PHE A 232 -0.37 15.25 -31.40
CA PHE A 232 0.49 14.42 -32.26
C PHE A 232 1.82 14.13 -31.59
N TRP A 233 2.34 12.97 -31.83
CA TRP A 233 3.71 12.58 -31.57
C TRP A 233 4.57 12.78 -32.83
N LEU A 234 5.76 13.31 -32.65
CA LEU A 234 6.69 13.60 -33.73
C LEU A 234 8.01 12.89 -33.51
N SER A 235 8.61 12.39 -34.60
CA SER A 235 10.01 12.00 -34.62
C SER A 235 10.86 12.98 -35.41
N ALA A 236 12.09 13.17 -34.96
CA ALA A 236 13.05 14.10 -35.58
C ALA A 236 13.71 13.47 -36.79
N ASN A 237 14.04 14.31 -37.78
CA ASN A 237 14.89 13.90 -38.88
C ASN A 237 16.34 13.60 -38.44
N ASP A 238 17.05 12.80 -39.20
CA ASP A 238 18.43 12.39 -38.91
C ASP A 238 19.36 13.61 -38.70
N GLY A 239 19.94 13.69 -37.51
CA GLY A 239 20.84 14.77 -37.11
C GLY A 239 20.15 15.95 -36.38
N VAL A 240 18.83 15.93 -36.22
CA VAL A 240 18.06 16.91 -35.44
C VAL A 240 17.83 16.34 -34.03
N THR A 241 18.10 17.10 -33.00
CA THR A 241 17.81 16.69 -31.63
C THR A 241 16.35 17.02 -31.26
N ALA A 242 15.78 16.31 -30.27
CA ALA A 242 14.44 16.56 -29.77
C ALA A 242 14.21 18.03 -29.33
N GLU A 243 15.22 18.66 -28.72
CA GLU A 243 15.14 20.10 -28.34
C GLU A 243 15.14 21.00 -29.55
N GLN A 244 15.92 20.68 -30.60
CA GLN A 244 15.92 21.46 -31.86
C GLN A 244 14.59 21.31 -32.59
N LEU A 245 14.03 20.10 -32.65
CA LEU A 245 12.71 19.86 -33.22
C LEU A 245 11.62 20.62 -32.44
N LYS A 246 11.65 20.56 -31.10
CA LYS A 246 10.73 21.31 -30.24
C LYS A 246 10.79 22.81 -30.54
N ASP A 247 11.98 23.40 -30.57
CA ASP A 247 12.15 24.85 -30.83
C ASP A 247 11.65 25.21 -32.25
N SER A 248 11.94 24.40 -33.27
CA SER A 248 11.49 24.59 -34.64
C SER A 248 9.96 24.56 -34.75
N VAL A 249 9.32 23.55 -34.12
CA VAL A 249 7.85 23.40 -34.13
C VAL A 249 7.19 24.49 -33.27
N GLN A 250 7.75 24.85 -32.12
CA GLN A 250 7.22 25.91 -31.28
C GLN A 250 7.29 27.30 -31.91
N GLU A 251 8.33 27.55 -32.74
CA GLU A 251 8.47 28.80 -33.50
C GLU A 251 7.40 28.86 -34.61
N GLU A 252 7.15 27.75 -35.30
CA GLU A 252 6.16 27.69 -36.39
C GLU A 252 4.73 27.70 -35.87
N PHE A 253 4.46 27.03 -34.67
CA PHE A 253 3.14 26.91 -34.05
C PHE A 253 3.13 27.46 -32.61
N PRO A 254 3.21 28.79 -32.41
CA PRO A 254 3.27 29.40 -31.08
C PRO A 254 1.99 29.20 -30.25
N GLU A 255 0.87 28.86 -30.92
CA GLU A 255 -0.41 28.53 -30.28
C GLU A 255 -0.49 27.12 -29.73
N LEU A 256 0.45 26.23 -30.10
CA LEU A 256 0.49 24.86 -29.59
C LEU A 256 1.46 24.76 -28.41
N LYS A 257 1.24 23.76 -27.61
CA LYS A 257 2.17 23.33 -26.54
C LYS A 257 3.04 22.24 -27.11
N VAL A 258 4.33 22.46 -27.09
CA VAL A 258 5.34 21.57 -27.65
C VAL A 258 6.29 21.16 -26.53
N VAL A 259 6.38 19.87 -26.26
CA VAL A 259 7.22 19.31 -25.19
C VAL A 259 8.02 18.14 -25.70
N THR A 260 9.20 17.90 -25.16
CA THR A 260 9.99 16.71 -25.52
C THR A 260 9.46 15.47 -24.80
N GLY A 261 9.55 14.31 -25.44
CA GLY A 261 9.18 13.03 -24.85
C GLY A 261 9.85 12.78 -23.50
N ASP A 262 11.14 13.07 -23.39
CA ASP A 262 11.91 12.95 -22.14
C ASP A 262 11.30 13.78 -21.00
N SER A 263 10.82 15.01 -21.29
CA SER A 263 10.22 15.88 -20.28
C SER A 263 8.88 15.34 -19.78
N ILE A 264 8.12 14.66 -20.66
CA ILE A 264 6.85 14.00 -20.26
C ILE A 264 7.15 12.81 -19.36
N VAL A 265 8.12 11.96 -19.74
CA VAL A 265 8.54 10.82 -18.93
C VAL A 265 9.01 11.28 -17.53
N GLU A 266 9.79 12.38 -17.47
CA GLU A 266 10.25 12.96 -16.18
C GLU A 266 9.07 13.45 -15.34
N GLN A 267 8.10 14.16 -15.94
CA GLN A 267 6.92 14.66 -15.24
C GLN A 267 6.06 13.51 -14.71
N VAL A 268 5.72 12.54 -15.55
CA VAL A 268 4.89 11.38 -15.16
C VAL A 268 5.60 10.53 -14.12
N THR A 269 6.92 10.31 -14.27
CA THR A 269 7.73 9.61 -13.27
C THR A 269 7.65 10.28 -11.90
N LYS A 270 7.71 11.63 -11.87
CA LYS A 270 7.58 12.39 -10.63
C LYS A 270 6.20 12.27 -10.02
N GLU A 271 5.15 12.37 -10.82
CA GLU A 271 3.76 12.21 -10.35
C GLU A 271 3.52 10.82 -9.76
N ILE A 272 4.06 9.77 -10.41
CA ILE A 272 4.03 8.40 -9.88
C ILE A 272 4.80 8.29 -8.57
N GLN A 273 6.00 8.88 -8.48
CA GLN A 273 6.79 8.87 -7.24
C GLN A 273 6.06 9.57 -6.10
N ASP A 274 5.42 10.70 -6.38
CA ASP A 274 4.61 11.43 -5.39
C ASP A 274 3.40 10.60 -4.94
N GLY A 275 2.70 9.94 -5.85
CA GLY A 275 1.61 9.02 -5.54
C GLY A 275 2.06 7.78 -4.75
N LEU A 276 3.22 7.21 -5.09
CA LEU A 276 3.80 6.07 -4.37
C LEU A 276 4.46 6.45 -3.03
N SER A 277 4.67 7.73 -2.76
CA SER A 277 5.30 8.21 -1.52
C SER A 277 4.54 7.76 -0.28
N PHE A 278 3.21 7.75 -0.32
CA PHE A 278 2.36 7.24 0.76
C PHE A 278 2.66 5.76 1.05
N VAL A 279 2.74 4.92 0.02
CA VAL A 279 3.07 3.49 0.15
C VAL A 279 4.46 3.34 0.76
N ASN A 280 5.42 4.15 0.33
CA ASN A 280 6.79 4.11 0.84
C ASN A 280 6.87 4.48 2.34
N TYR A 281 6.20 5.56 2.77
CA TYR A 281 6.12 5.92 4.19
C TYR A 281 5.45 4.83 5.03
N PHE A 282 4.42 4.22 4.50
CA PHE A 282 3.73 3.10 5.12
C PHE A 282 4.67 1.89 5.30
N LEU A 283 5.36 1.49 4.24
CA LEU A 283 6.34 0.41 4.27
C LEU A 283 7.50 0.70 5.23
N LEU A 284 7.95 1.95 5.29
CA LEU A 284 8.99 2.39 6.22
C LEU A 284 8.54 2.25 7.68
N ALA A 285 7.28 2.58 8.00
CA ALA A 285 6.73 2.39 9.34
C ALA A 285 6.75 0.92 9.77
N PHE A 286 6.37 0.01 8.87
CA PHE A 286 6.44 -1.44 9.11
C PHE A 286 7.88 -1.93 9.24
N ALA A 287 8.78 -1.45 8.39
CA ALA A 287 10.20 -1.76 8.48
C ALA A 287 10.78 -1.35 9.84
N LEU A 288 10.44 -0.15 10.32
CA LEU A 288 10.87 0.35 11.63
C LEU A 288 10.37 -0.55 12.76
N VAL A 289 9.11 -0.96 12.72
CA VAL A 289 8.51 -1.86 13.72
C VAL A 289 9.18 -3.23 13.68
N SER A 290 9.36 -3.81 12.51
CA SER A 290 10.02 -5.11 12.32
C SER A 290 11.46 -5.07 12.82
N LEU A 291 12.17 -3.98 12.55
CA LEU A 291 13.51 -3.69 13.00
C LEU A 291 13.59 -3.59 14.53
N LEU A 292 12.64 -2.93 15.17
CA LEU A 292 12.56 -2.76 16.62
C LEU A 292 12.31 -4.12 17.30
N VAL A 293 11.41 -4.94 16.77
CA VAL A 293 11.17 -6.32 17.23
C VAL A 293 12.44 -7.16 17.05
N GLY A 294 13.08 -7.08 15.88
CA GLY A 294 14.34 -7.76 15.59
C GLY A 294 15.44 -7.37 16.56
N ALA A 295 15.66 -6.07 16.77
CA ALA A 295 16.63 -5.55 17.73
C ALA A 295 16.41 -6.11 19.15
N PHE A 296 15.15 -6.19 19.54
CA PHE A 296 14.76 -6.74 20.82
C PHE A 296 15.08 -8.24 20.96
N ILE A 297 14.76 -9.05 19.94
CA ILE A 297 15.06 -10.49 19.90
C ILE A 297 16.58 -10.70 19.94
N ILE A 298 17.35 -9.90 19.18
CA ILE A 298 18.80 -9.93 19.14
C ILE A 298 19.39 -9.60 20.51
N ALA A 299 18.97 -8.51 21.15
CA ALA A 299 19.45 -8.10 22.47
C ALA A 299 19.19 -9.17 23.55
N ASN A 300 18.00 -9.79 23.50
CA ASN A 300 17.66 -10.90 24.40
C ASN A 300 18.56 -12.11 24.17
N THR A 301 18.77 -12.50 22.91
CA THR A 301 19.58 -13.68 22.58
C THR A 301 21.04 -13.46 22.96
N PHE A 302 21.62 -12.30 22.65
CA PHE A 302 23.00 -11.98 23.08
C PHE A 302 23.15 -11.88 24.59
N SER A 303 22.16 -11.32 25.30
CA SER A 303 22.16 -11.29 26.77
C SER A 303 22.23 -12.69 27.37
N MET A 304 21.50 -13.63 26.79
CA MET A 304 21.51 -15.03 27.18
C MET A 304 22.83 -15.73 26.85
N VAL A 305 23.33 -15.58 25.61
CA VAL A 305 24.59 -16.20 25.19
C VAL A 305 25.74 -15.74 26.11
N VAL A 306 25.77 -14.44 26.43
CA VAL A 306 26.76 -13.88 27.36
C VAL A 306 26.59 -14.46 28.77
N ALA A 307 25.34 -14.53 29.27
CA ALA A 307 25.09 -15.08 30.62
C ALA A 307 25.55 -16.54 30.73
N GLN A 308 25.34 -17.38 29.74
CA GLN A 308 25.77 -18.78 29.74
C GLN A 308 27.27 -18.94 29.65
N ARG A 309 27.99 -18.00 29.03
CA ARG A 309 29.44 -18.01 28.86
C ARG A 309 30.16 -17.19 29.93
N MET A 310 29.48 -16.79 31.01
CA MET A 310 30.08 -15.97 32.07
C MET A 310 31.25 -16.67 32.76
N ARG A 311 31.18 -17.99 32.97
CA ARG A 311 32.29 -18.77 33.53
C ARG A 311 33.50 -18.82 32.58
N GLU A 312 33.27 -18.98 31.28
CA GLU A 312 34.33 -18.95 30.25
C GLU A 312 34.99 -17.57 30.22
N PHE A 313 34.19 -16.49 30.25
CA PHE A 313 34.72 -15.11 30.30
C PHE A 313 35.49 -14.82 31.59
N ALA A 314 35.04 -15.35 32.73
CA ALA A 314 35.74 -15.23 33.97
C ALA A 314 37.13 -15.95 33.96
N LEU A 315 37.17 -17.16 33.38
CA LEU A 315 38.43 -17.92 33.19
C LEU A 315 39.38 -17.16 32.24
N LEU A 316 38.92 -16.65 31.12
CA LEU A 316 39.73 -15.85 30.21
C LEU A 316 40.28 -14.59 30.88
N ARG A 317 39.48 -13.95 31.75
CA ARG A 317 39.96 -12.81 32.54
C ARG A 317 41.00 -13.17 33.59
N SER A 318 40.86 -14.32 34.25
CA SER A 318 41.88 -14.83 35.20
C SER A 318 43.21 -15.15 34.49
N LEU A 319 43.14 -15.52 33.20
CA LEU A 319 44.31 -15.75 32.33
C LEU A 319 44.87 -14.45 31.71
N GLY A 320 44.32 -13.25 32.09
CA GLY A 320 44.87 -11.94 31.67
C GLY A 320 44.12 -11.27 30.49
N ALA A 321 42.99 -11.80 30.01
CA ALA A 321 42.22 -11.11 28.97
C ALA A 321 41.67 -9.76 29.46
N SER A 322 41.83 -8.71 28.64
CA SER A 322 41.32 -7.38 28.96
C SER A 322 39.81 -7.28 28.79
N ARG A 323 39.18 -6.29 29.47
CA ARG A 323 37.74 -5.97 29.32
C ARG A 323 37.38 -5.66 27.88
N SER A 324 38.22 -4.92 27.19
CA SER A 324 38.03 -4.54 25.79
C SER A 324 38.06 -5.75 24.86
N GLN A 325 38.97 -6.71 25.07
CA GLN A 325 39.07 -7.92 24.26
C GLN A 325 37.81 -8.77 24.32
N LEU A 326 37.21 -8.96 25.49
CA LEU A 326 35.96 -9.70 25.66
C LEU A 326 34.77 -8.96 25.01
N THR A 327 34.71 -7.65 25.25
CA THR A 327 33.64 -6.84 24.60
C THR A 327 33.77 -6.90 23.09
N THR A 328 34.96 -6.72 22.53
CA THR A 328 35.23 -6.78 21.08
C THR A 328 34.94 -8.16 20.50
N SER A 329 35.19 -9.24 21.22
CA SER A 329 34.86 -10.60 20.79
C SER A 329 33.35 -10.76 20.57
N VAL A 330 32.52 -10.31 21.53
CA VAL A 330 31.06 -10.37 21.42
C VAL A 330 30.53 -9.45 20.30
N VAL A 331 31.12 -8.25 20.17
CA VAL A 331 30.77 -7.33 19.06
C VAL A 331 31.13 -7.94 17.69
N PHE A 332 32.26 -8.62 17.59
CA PHE A 332 32.65 -9.30 16.36
C PHE A 332 31.70 -10.47 16.01
N GLU A 333 31.25 -11.24 17.01
CA GLU A 333 30.20 -12.24 16.85
C GLU A 333 28.91 -11.59 16.32
N ALA A 334 28.53 -10.41 16.85
CA ALA A 334 27.36 -9.65 16.41
C ALA A 334 27.49 -9.18 14.95
N VAL A 335 28.66 -8.69 14.54
CA VAL A 335 28.93 -8.30 13.14
C VAL A 335 28.80 -9.50 12.20
N LEU A 336 29.36 -10.66 12.55
CA LEU A 336 29.23 -11.87 11.73
C LEU A 336 27.78 -12.31 11.58
N VAL A 337 27.03 -12.33 12.68
CA VAL A 337 25.61 -12.68 12.69
C VAL A 337 24.81 -11.66 11.87
N GLY A 338 25.13 -10.36 12.01
CA GLY A 338 24.53 -9.28 11.25
C GLY A 338 24.76 -9.41 9.75
N LEU A 339 26.00 -9.68 9.34
CA LEU A 339 26.34 -9.87 7.91
C LEU A 339 25.65 -11.09 7.29
N VAL A 340 25.74 -12.25 7.96
CA VAL A 340 25.10 -13.47 7.47
C VAL A 340 23.58 -13.33 7.45
N GLY A 341 23.01 -12.78 8.52
CA GLY A 341 21.58 -12.55 8.63
C GLY A 341 21.06 -11.56 7.57
N SER A 342 21.77 -10.46 7.35
CA SER A 342 21.37 -9.47 6.34
C SER A 342 21.49 -10.03 4.91
N ALA A 343 22.54 -10.78 4.61
CA ALA A 343 22.70 -11.41 3.29
C ALA A 343 21.55 -12.40 3.01
N LEU A 344 21.20 -13.25 3.97
CA LEU A 344 20.07 -14.16 3.87
C LEU A 344 18.73 -13.38 3.85
N GLY A 345 18.67 -12.26 4.57
CA GLY A 345 17.52 -11.36 4.61
C GLY A 345 17.25 -10.70 3.26
N ILE A 346 18.27 -10.31 2.54
CA ILE A 346 18.12 -9.77 1.16
C ILE A 346 17.51 -10.83 0.25
N VAL A 347 17.99 -12.09 0.31
CA VAL A 347 17.42 -13.20 -0.47
C VAL A 347 15.96 -13.46 -0.08
N ALA A 348 15.66 -13.46 1.22
CA ALA A 348 14.27 -13.60 1.70
C ALA A 348 13.40 -12.41 1.28
N GLY A 349 13.96 -11.19 1.24
CA GLY A 349 13.29 -9.97 0.75
C GLY A 349 12.93 -10.05 -0.73
N MET A 350 13.82 -10.63 -1.55
CA MET A 350 13.49 -10.93 -2.96
C MET A 350 12.28 -11.86 -3.08
N GLY A 351 12.25 -12.91 -2.26
CA GLY A 351 11.10 -13.82 -2.20
C GLY A 351 9.81 -13.12 -1.74
N LEU A 352 9.93 -12.20 -0.78
CA LEU A 352 8.81 -11.39 -0.28
C LEU A 352 8.25 -10.47 -1.37
N ALA A 353 9.12 -9.70 -2.05
CA ALA A 353 8.72 -8.80 -3.11
C ALA A 353 8.01 -9.56 -4.25
N LYS A 354 8.60 -10.67 -4.72
CA LYS A 354 7.94 -11.54 -5.71
C LYS A 354 6.60 -12.10 -5.22
N GLY A 355 6.52 -12.49 -3.95
CA GLY A 355 5.29 -13.02 -3.36
C GLY A 355 4.18 -11.98 -3.32
N ILE A 356 4.48 -10.72 -2.98
CA ILE A 356 3.51 -9.63 -2.99
C ILE A 356 3.03 -9.38 -4.43
N PHE A 357 3.95 -9.29 -5.41
CA PHE A 357 3.58 -9.14 -6.82
C PHE A 357 2.69 -10.29 -7.32
N ALA A 358 3.02 -11.53 -6.97
CA ALA A 358 2.21 -12.69 -7.35
C ALA A 358 0.80 -12.64 -6.73
N ILE A 359 0.68 -12.19 -5.48
CA ILE A 359 -0.63 -11.99 -4.84
C ILE A 359 -1.42 -10.90 -5.54
N MET A 360 -0.78 -9.78 -5.91
CA MET A 360 -1.41 -8.69 -6.65
C MET A 360 -1.88 -9.14 -8.03
N ASP A 361 -1.06 -9.90 -8.74
CA ASP A 361 -1.40 -10.48 -10.05
C ASP A 361 -2.60 -11.44 -9.93
N MET A 362 -2.60 -12.33 -8.94
CA MET A 362 -3.74 -13.21 -8.64
C MET A 362 -5.00 -12.43 -8.25
N ALA A 363 -4.86 -11.28 -7.63
CA ALA A 363 -5.97 -10.38 -7.28
C ALA A 363 -6.45 -9.52 -8.48
N GLY A 364 -5.81 -9.66 -9.65
CA GLY A 364 -6.24 -9.01 -10.90
C GLY A 364 -5.72 -7.58 -11.07
N PHE A 365 -4.68 -7.15 -10.32
CA PHE A 365 -4.12 -5.80 -10.47
C PHE A 365 -3.42 -5.52 -11.81
N GLY A 366 -3.20 -6.52 -12.65
CA GLY A 366 -2.67 -6.35 -14.00
C GLY A 366 -1.35 -5.57 -14.09
N LEU A 367 -0.47 -5.72 -13.09
CA LEU A 367 0.80 -4.99 -13.08
C LEU A 367 1.76 -5.52 -14.15
N PRO A 368 2.49 -4.63 -14.84
CA PRO A 368 3.52 -5.05 -15.79
C PRO A 368 4.55 -5.97 -15.11
N SER A 369 4.86 -7.10 -15.73
CA SER A 369 5.85 -8.03 -15.21
C SER A 369 7.26 -7.48 -15.38
N THR A 370 7.77 -6.80 -14.39
CA THR A 370 9.18 -6.41 -14.35
C THR A 370 10.02 -7.47 -13.66
N GLY A 371 11.21 -7.70 -14.19
CA GLY A 371 12.21 -8.52 -13.52
C GLY A 371 12.56 -7.99 -12.12
N LEU A 372 13.14 -8.84 -11.26
CA LEU A 372 13.62 -8.41 -9.94
C LEU A 372 14.58 -7.21 -10.05
N SER A 373 14.22 -6.11 -9.41
CA SER A 373 15.07 -4.94 -9.33
C SER A 373 16.04 -5.07 -8.14
N LEU A 374 17.30 -5.37 -8.45
CA LEU A 374 18.40 -5.37 -7.47
C LEU A 374 19.13 -4.02 -7.53
N THR A 375 18.51 -2.99 -6.94
CA THR A 375 19.16 -1.70 -6.81
C THR A 375 20.25 -1.73 -5.74
N PRO A 376 21.35 -0.96 -5.87
CA PRO A 376 22.34 -0.84 -4.80
C PRO A 376 21.73 -0.46 -3.44
N GLN A 377 20.68 0.35 -3.47
CA GLN A 377 19.95 0.79 -2.27
C GLN A 377 19.22 -0.38 -1.59
N ALA A 378 18.57 -1.24 -2.35
CA ALA A 378 17.87 -2.43 -1.83
C ALA A 378 18.84 -3.49 -1.23
N VAL A 379 20.13 -3.42 -1.53
CA VAL A 379 21.17 -4.32 -1.01
C VAL A 379 21.97 -3.67 0.11
N ILE A 380 22.49 -2.46 -0.09
CA ILE A 380 23.42 -1.80 0.85
C ILE A 380 22.68 -1.36 2.11
N LEU A 381 21.50 -0.77 1.98
CA LEU A 381 20.74 -0.24 3.11
C LEU A 381 20.35 -1.34 4.13
N PRO A 382 19.74 -2.46 3.72
CA PRO A 382 19.44 -3.56 4.65
C PRO A 382 20.71 -4.17 5.27
N LEU A 383 21.82 -4.27 4.51
CA LEU A 383 23.06 -4.79 5.02
C LEU A 383 23.64 -3.89 6.14
N VAL A 384 23.71 -2.58 5.89
CA VAL A 384 24.23 -1.60 6.86
C VAL A 384 23.34 -1.55 8.10
N ILE A 385 22.03 -1.42 7.91
CA ILE A 385 21.07 -1.34 9.01
C ILE A 385 21.07 -2.64 9.82
N GLY A 386 21.06 -3.81 9.16
CA GLY A 386 21.04 -5.10 9.84
C GLY A 386 22.31 -5.33 10.68
N VAL A 387 23.48 -4.98 10.16
CA VAL A 387 24.74 -5.03 10.94
C VAL A 387 24.72 -4.02 12.09
N LEU A 388 24.33 -2.77 11.80
CA LEU A 388 24.27 -1.70 12.81
C LEU A 388 23.37 -2.10 13.98
N ILE A 389 22.15 -2.55 13.70
CA ILE A 389 21.19 -2.96 14.72
C ILE A 389 21.66 -4.15 15.50
N THR A 390 22.28 -5.14 14.84
CA THR A 390 22.81 -6.31 15.52
C THR A 390 23.91 -5.90 16.50
N VAL A 391 24.79 -4.99 16.10
CA VAL A 391 25.87 -4.46 16.95
C VAL A 391 25.32 -3.62 18.10
N VAL A 392 24.40 -2.70 17.82
CA VAL A 392 23.77 -1.85 18.85
C VAL A 392 23.01 -2.69 19.88
N SER A 393 22.25 -3.69 19.41
CA SER A 393 21.51 -4.61 20.28
C SER A 393 22.42 -5.48 21.15
N ALA A 394 23.56 -5.91 20.60
CA ALA A 394 24.56 -6.70 21.32
C ALA A 394 25.48 -5.86 22.23
N TRP A 395 25.47 -4.53 22.10
CA TRP A 395 26.38 -3.65 22.83
C TRP A 395 26.26 -3.73 24.36
N SER A 396 25.03 -3.71 24.87
CA SER A 396 24.77 -3.82 26.32
C SER A 396 25.20 -5.18 26.86
N PRO A 397 24.83 -6.34 26.26
CA PRO A 397 25.37 -7.64 26.65
C PRO A 397 26.89 -7.74 26.56
N ALA A 398 27.49 -7.20 25.50
CA ALA A 398 28.94 -7.22 25.29
C ALA A 398 29.68 -6.45 26.40
N ARG A 399 29.17 -5.30 26.84
CA ARG A 399 29.68 -4.56 27.96
C ARG A 399 29.60 -5.32 29.30
N ARG A 400 28.52 -6.09 29.48
CA ARG A 400 28.37 -6.96 30.68
C ARG A 400 29.42 -8.06 30.68
N ALA A 401 29.65 -8.73 29.53
CA ALA A 401 30.71 -9.73 29.37
C ALA A 401 32.10 -9.18 29.76
N GLY A 402 32.44 -7.92 29.36
CA GLY A 402 33.66 -7.26 29.69
C GLY A 402 33.83 -6.87 31.19
N ARG A 403 32.72 -6.73 31.94
CA ARG A 403 32.72 -6.30 33.36
C ARG A 403 32.71 -7.45 34.36
N VAL A 404 32.79 -8.69 33.93
CA VAL A 404 32.76 -9.87 34.79
C VAL A 404 33.96 -9.87 35.76
N HIS A 405 33.68 -10.01 37.05
CA HIS A 405 34.70 -10.20 38.09
C HIS A 405 35.03 -11.69 38.23
N PRO A 406 36.29 -12.13 38.06
CA PRO A 406 36.65 -13.57 38.09
C PRO A 406 36.20 -14.30 39.35
N VAL A 407 36.38 -13.64 40.54
CA VAL A 407 36.01 -14.22 41.83
C VAL A 407 34.53 -14.38 42.05
N GLU A 408 33.73 -13.42 41.56
CA GLU A 408 32.28 -13.40 41.69
C GLU A 408 31.62 -14.45 40.78
N ALA A 409 32.13 -14.65 39.58
CA ALA A 409 31.58 -15.61 38.60
C ALA A 409 31.92 -17.07 38.94
N MET A 410 32.93 -17.32 39.79
CA MET A 410 33.28 -18.64 40.30
C MET A 410 32.51 -19.01 41.57
N ARG A 411 31.94 -18.03 42.26
CA ARG A 411 31.03 -18.25 43.37
C ARG A 411 29.61 -18.47 42.84
N SER A 412 29.14 -19.68 42.88
CA SER A 412 27.75 -20.07 42.52
C SER A 412 26.74 -19.37 43.42
N GLY A 413 26.33 -18.17 43.10
CA GLY A 413 25.29 -17.38 43.77
C GLY A 413 24.66 -16.48 42.70
N ASP A 414 23.32 -16.48 42.65
CA ASP A 414 22.51 -15.63 41.78
C ASP A 414 22.87 -14.14 41.96
N VAL A 415 23.75 -13.64 41.11
CA VAL A 415 23.99 -12.18 41.01
C VAL A 415 22.94 -11.60 40.08
N SER A 416 21.70 -11.63 40.48
CA SER A 416 20.64 -10.82 39.87
C SER A 416 20.78 -9.39 40.41
N SER A 417 21.60 -8.56 39.72
CA SER A 417 21.52 -7.10 39.90
C SER A 417 20.20 -6.59 39.33
N SER A 418 19.15 -6.67 40.16
CA SER A 418 17.84 -6.15 39.82
C SER A 418 17.85 -4.62 39.95
N SER A 419 18.01 -3.90 38.85
CA SER A 419 17.59 -2.49 38.84
C SER A 419 16.13 -2.41 39.33
N PRO A 420 15.78 -1.46 40.21
CA PRO A 420 14.44 -1.44 40.81
C PRO A 420 13.37 -1.32 39.76
N LEU A 421 12.37 -2.20 39.82
CA LEU A 421 11.23 -2.23 38.85
C LEU A 421 10.49 -0.89 38.88
N LYS A 422 10.44 -0.23 40.04
CA LYS A 422 9.82 1.07 40.26
C LYS A 422 10.36 2.17 39.35
N LEU A 423 11.70 2.32 39.26
CA LEU A 423 12.31 3.36 38.42
C LEU A 423 12.00 3.16 36.95
N ARG A 424 12.08 1.92 36.43
CA ARG A 424 11.75 1.58 35.07
C ARG A 424 10.27 1.89 34.74
N THR A 425 9.36 1.57 35.66
CA THR A 425 7.92 1.85 35.52
C THR A 425 7.65 3.35 35.51
N ILE A 426 8.31 4.13 36.40
CA ILE A 426 8.15 5.59 36.45
C ILE A 426 8.64 6.23 35.17
N VAL A 427 9.84 5.88 34.70
CA VAL A 427 10.39 6.41 33.43
C VAL A 427 9.47 6.01 32.26
N GLY A 428 9.00 4.77 32.25
CA GLY A 428 8.06 4.29 31.23
C GLY A 428 6.74 5.06 31.25
N ALA A 429 6.20 5.34 32.43
CA ALA A 429 4.97 6.13 32.55
C ALA A 429 5.16 7.57 32.06
N ILE A 430 6.28 8.19 32.35
CA ILE A 430 6.60 9.52 31.84
C ILE A 430 6.68 9.51 30.32
N VAL A 431 7.41 8.56 29.72
CA VAL A 431 7.55 8.45 28.27
C VAL A 431 6.21 8.17 27.61
N PHE A 432 5.38 7.29 28.19
CA PHE A 432 4.02 7.00 27.71
C PHE A 432 3.14 8.26 27.75
N LEU A 433 3.15 9.00 28.84
CA LEU A 433 2.37 10.22 29.00
C LEU A 433 2.83 11.33 28.03
N LEU A 434 4.14 11.44 27.78
CA LEU A 434 4.66 12.36 26.75
C LEU A 434 4.17 11.97 25.36
N GLY A 435 4.14 10.68 25.04
CA GLY A 435 3.60 10.19 23.78
C GLY A 435 2.10 10.41 23.65
N ALA A 436 1.33 10.17 24.72
CA ALA A 436 -0.10 10.46 24.77
C ALA A 436 -0.37 11.97 24.65
N ALA A 437 0.45 12.81 25.30
CA ALA A 437 0.37 14.27 25.16
C ALA A 437 0.63 14.73 23.72
N ALA A 438 1.65 14.17 23.05
CA ALA A 438 1.90 14.45 21.63
C ALA A 438 0.70 14.04 20.74
N ALA A 439 0.07 12.89 21.02
CA ALA A 439 -1.15 12.48 20.32
C ALA A 439 -2.31 13.46 20.55
N VAL A 440 -2.48 13.95 21.78
CA VAL A 440 -3.49 14.99 22.09
C VAL A 440 -3.17 16.32 21.39
N VAL A 441 -1.89 16.72 21.35
CA VAL A 441 -1.47 17.93 20.61
C VAL A 441 -1.81 17.81 19.13
N ALA A 442 -1.59 16.66 18.49
CA ALA A 442 -1.97 16.42 17.11
C ALA A 442 -3.49 16.55 16.88
N LEU A 443 -4.32 16.23 17.87
CA LEU A 443 -5.79 16.41 17.81
C LEU A 443 -6.22 17.88 17.97
N VAL A 444 -5.52 18.63 18.81
CA VAL A 444 -5.91 20.02 19.15
C VAL A 444 -5.49 21.02 18.08
N LEU A 445 -4.35 20.77 17.41
CA LEU A 445 -3.83 21.65 16.34
C LEU A 445 -4.62 21.50 15.04
N LYS A 446 -5.90 21.87 15.05
CA LYS A 446 -6.80 21.74 13.89
C LYS A 446 -6.40 22.63 12.71
N ASP A 447 -5.77 23.78 12.97
CA ASP A 447 -5.34 24.76 11.97
C ASP A 447 -3.98 24.40 11.32
N ALA A 448 -3.28 23.40 11.81
CA ALA A 448 -2.03 22.93 11.24
C ALA A 448 -2.28 21.96 10.08
N ASP A 449 -1.35 21.98 9.13
CA ASP A 449 -1.32 21.03 8.02
C ASP A 449 -1.42 19.56 8.48
N THR A 450 -2.20 18.74 7.77
CA THR A 450 -2.45 17.34 8.10
C THR A 450 -1.15 16.53 8.17
N GLY A 451 -0.17 16.80 7.30
CA GLY A 451 1.14 16.17 7.32
C GLY A 451 1.95 16.49 8.60
N ALA A 452 1.89 17.75 9.06
CA ALA A 452 2.53 18.15 10.31
C ALA A 452 1.87 17.46 11.52
N ARG A 453 0.53 17.39 11.56
CA ARG A 453 -0.23 16.69 12.61
C ARG A 453 0.08 15.19 12.62
N ALA A 454 0.14 14.55 11.45
CA ALA A 454 0.50 13.15 11.29
C ALA A 454 1.94 12.88 11.77
N SER A 455 2.89 13.79 11.51
CA SER A 455 4.27 13.68 11.98
C SER A 455 4.38 13.75 13.51
N ILE A 456 3.65 14.67 14.13
CA ILE A 456 3.57 14.78 15.61
C ILE A 456 2.99 13.48 16.20
N LEU A 457 1.93 12.95 15.59
CA LEU A 457 1.33 11.69 16.00
C LEU A 457 2.30 10.51 15.83
N GLY A 458 3.09 10.47 14.76
CA GLY A 458 4.12 9.44 14.53
C GLY A 458 5.17 9.41 15.64
N VAL A 459 5.67 10.59 16.05
CA VAL A 459 6.56 10.71 17.20
C VAL A 459 5.86 10.28 18.49
N GLY A 460 4.61 10.71 18.67
CA GLY A 460 3.78 10.32 19.81
C GLY A 460 3.59 8.80 19.89
N ALA A 461 3.30 8.15 18.78
CA ALA A 461 3.14 6.70 18.67
C ALA A 461 4.42 5.95 19.06
N LEU A 462 5.57 6.43 18.59
CA LEU A 462 6.88 5.86 18.99
C LEU A 462 7.10 5.96 20.50
N LEU A 463 6.80 7.10 21.11
CA LEU A 463 6.90 7.30 22.55
C LEU A 463 5.91 6.43 23.32
N VAL A 464 4.66 6.28 22.86
CA VAL A 464 3.66 5.37 23.44
C VAL A 464 4.17 3.92 23.41
N ILE A 465 4.73 3.48 22.30
CA ILE A 465 5.29 2.13 22.13
C ILE A 465 6.45 1.90 23.10
N VAL A 466 7.42 2.81 23.15
CA VAL A 466 8.59 2.73 24.06
C VAL A 466 8.14 2.79 25.52
N GLY A 467 7.23 3.71 25.85
CA GLY A 467 6.66 3.84 27.19
C GLY A 467 5.97 2.55 27.64
N THR A 468 5.14 1.97 26.75
CA THR A 468 4.48 0.68 27.01
C THR A 468 5.46 -0.45 27.25
N PHE A 469 6.53 -0.54 26.46
CA PHE A 469 7.61 -1.52 26.69
C PHE A 469 8.20 -1.41 28.09
N LEU A 470 8.43 -0.18 28.56
CA LEU A 470 8.99 0.07 29.88
C LEU A 470 8.00 -0.24 31.00
N ILE A 471 6.70 0.05 30.82
CA ILE A 471 5.65 -0.19 31.81
C ILE A 471 5.17 -1.65 31.81
N SER A 472 5.25 -2.36 30.68
CA SER A 472 4.69 -3.69 30.47
C SER A 472 5.01 -4.71 31.59
N PRO A 473 6.20 -4.74 32.21
CA PRO A 473 6.45 -5.61 33.36
C PRO A 473 5.54 -5.33 34.56
N ALA A 474 5.21 -4.07 34.82
CA ALA A 474 4.30 -3.71 35.90
C ALA A 474 2.85 -4.08 35.56
N LEU A 475 2.43 -3.88 34.29
CA LEU A 475 1.10 -4.26 33.81
C LEU A 475 0.90 -5.78 33.83
N SER A 476 1.95 -6.56 33.58
CA SER A 476 1.84 -8.03 33.58
C SER A 476 1.52 -8.61 34.98
N ILE A 477 1.86 -7.93 36.05
CA ILE A 477 1.66 -8.42 37.43
C ILE A 477 0.18 -8.66 37.77
N PRO A 478 -0.76 -7.74 37.50
CA PRO A 478 -2.18 -7.98 37.72
C PRO A 478 -2.85 -8.77 36.59
N ILE A 479 -2.50 -8.50 35.31
CA ILE A 479 -3.25 -8.99 34.16
C ILE A 479 -2.98 -10.48 33.89
N VAL A 480 -1.73 -10.91 33.90
CA VAL A 480 -1.38 -12.29 33.52
C VAL A 480 -1.94 -13.32 34.54
N PRO A 481 -1.89 -13.10 35.87
CA PRO A 481 -2.54 -14.00 36.81
C PRO A 481 -4.07 -14.00 36.72
N ALA A 482 -4.69 -12.88 36.32
CA ALA A 482 -6.14 -12.83 36.10
C ALA A 482 -6.51 -13.69 34.88
N LEU A 483 -5.81 -13.53 33.76
CA LEU A 483 -5.94 -14.41 32.59
C LEU A 483 -5.65 -15.88 32.93
N GLY A 484 -4.63 -16.12 33.76
CA GLY A 484 -4.27 -17.45 34.21
C GLY A 484 -5.34 -18.14 35.03
N ARG A 485 -6.11 -17.38 35.85
CA ARG A 485 -7.25 -17.91 36.54
C ARG A 485 -8.39 -18.34 35.62
N VAL A 486 -8.69 -17.53 34.61
CA VAL A 486 -9.75 -17.83 33.63
C VAL A 486 -9.34 -18.98 32.70
N LEU A 487 -8.22 -18.86 32.03
CA LEU A 487 -7.76 -19.84 31.03
C LEU A 487 -7.23 -21.12 31.66
N GLY A 488 -6.74 -21.06 32.89
CA GLY A 488 -6.20 -22.21 33.61
C GLY A 488 -7.26 -22.98 34.42
N ALA A 489 -8.45 -22.42 34.65
CA ALA A 489 -9.50 -23.05 35.45
C ALA A 489 -9.87 -24.48 35.02
N PRO A 490 -10.02 -24.79 33.70
CA PRO A 490 -10.31 -26.14 33.23
C PRO A 490 -9.20 -27.16 33.47
N PHE A 491 -7.99 -26.71 33.78
CA PHE A 491 -6.80 -27.54 33.90
C PHE A 491 -6.32 -27.74 35.36
N GLY A 492 -7.09 -27.30 36.35
CA GLY A 492 -6.88 -27.51 37.76
C GLY A 492 -5.46 -27.07 38.24
N ALA A 493 -4.76 -27.98 38.91
CA ALA A 493 -3.41 -27.69 39.47
C ALA A 493 -2.39 -27.26 38.41
N VAL A 494 -2.44 -27.79 37.19
CA VAL A 494 -1.56 -27.44 36.10
C VAL A 494 -1.78 -26.00 35.66
N GLY A 495 -3.03 -25.54 35.55
CA GLY A 495 -3.39 -24.17 35.24
C GLY A 495 -2.92 -23.19 36.33
N LYS A 496 -3.07 -23.55 37.62
CA LYS A 496 -2.60 -22.75 38.75
C LYS A 496 -1.06 -22.59 38.73
N LEU A 497 -0.35 -23.69 38.42
CA LEU A 497 1.14 -23.66 38.28
C LEU A 497 1.57 -22.75 37.13
N ALA A 498 0.93 -22.84 35.95
CA ALA A 498 1.22 -21.99 34.82
C ALA A 498 1.06 -20.50 35.16
N SER A 499 -0.05 -20.14 35.79
CA SER A 499 -0.32 -18.75 36.22
C SER A 499 0.71 -18.25 37.24
N THR A 500 1.07 -19.09 38.22
CA THR A 500 2.07 -18.74 39.26
C THR A 500 3.45 -18.53 38.65
N ASN A 501 3.83 -19.35 37.68
CA ASN A 501 5.10 -19.23 37.01
C ASN A 501 5.24 -17.91 36.25
N SER A 502 4.21 -17.53 35.48
CA SER A 502 4.16 -16.27 34.74
C SER A 502 4.26 -15.04 35.66
N ARG A 503 3.72 -15.12 36.88
CA ARG A 503 3.78 -14.04 37.88
C ARG A 503 5.18 -13.85 38.48
N ARG A 504 5.96 -14.92 38.62
CA ARG A 504 7.28 -14.86 39.28
C ARG A 504 8.30 -14.01 38.52
N ASN A 505 8.19 -13.93 37.20
CA ASN A 505 9.14 -13.21 36.33
C ASN A 505 8.44 -12.19 35.41
N PRO A 506 7.90 -11.07 35.93
CA PRO A 506 7.10 -10.12 35.16
C PRO A 506 7.90 -9.45 34.02
N ARG A 507 9.20 -9.21 34.20
CA ARG A 507 10.07 -8.66 33.16
C ARG A 507 10.10 -9.56 31.93
N ARG A 508 10.25 -10.85 32.17
CA ARG A 508 10.36 -11.85 31.13
C ARG A 508 9.03 -12.05 30.39
N THR A 509 7.94 -12.13 31.15
CA THR A 509 6.57 -12.20 30.60
C THR A 509 6.30 -11.01 29.69
N ALA A 510 6.61 -9.79 30.13
CA ALA A 510 6.45 -8.58 29.37
C ALA A 510 7.32 -8.55 28.10
N THR A 511 8.58 -8.97 28.22
CA THR A 511 9.48 -8.96 27.07
C THR A 511 9.09 -10.00 26.01
N THR A 512 8.57 -11.14 26.44
CA THR A 512 8.04 -12.16 25.49
C THR A 512 6.77 -11.68 24.79
N ALA A 513 5.85 -11.04 25.53
CA ALA A 513 4.61 -10.52 25.00
C ALA A 513 4.81 -9.36 24.04
N PHE A 514 5.87 -8.54 24.26
CA PHE A 514 6.02 -7.26 23.58
C PHE A 514 6.13 -7.35 22.05
N ALA A 515 6.81 -8.37 21.52
CA ALA A 515 6.89 -8.59 20.07
C ALA A 515 5.49 -8.79 19.46
N LEU A 516 4.64 -9.57 20.15
CA LEU A 516 3.26 -9.79 19.72
C LEU A 516 2.40 -8.53 19.96
N THR A 517 2.60 -7.84 21.08
CA THR A 517 1.94 -6.56 21.38
C THR A 517 2.12 -5.57 20.25
N LEU A 518 3.34 -5.46 19.73
CA LEU A 518 3.69 -4.52 18.67
C LEU A 518 3.02 -4.87 17.34
N GLY A 519 3.09 -6.14 16.94
CA GLY A 519 2.42 -6.63 15.74
C GLY A 519 0.90 -6.45 15.80
N VAL A 520 0.30 -6.83 16.94
CA VAL A 520 -1.15 -6.67 17.16
C VAL A 520 -1.57 -5.20 17.21
N ALA A 521 -0.77 -4.31 17.83
CA ALA A 521 -1.06 -2.88 17.87
C ALA A 521 -1.09 -2.26 16.48
N LEU A 522 -0.14 -2.65 15.64
CA LEU A 522 -0.07 -2.17 14.27
C LEU A 522 -1.30 -2.63 13.46
N VAL A 523 -1.62 -3.94 13.51
CA VAL A 523 -2.79 -4.50 12.83
C VAL A 523 -4.09 -3.84 13.30
N ALA A 524 -4.23 -3.60 14.61
CA ALA A 524 -5.42 -2.95 15.15
C ALA A 524 -5.53 -1.49 14.71
N ALA A 525 -4.41 -0.74 14.67
CA ALA A 525 -4.41 0.64 14.24
C ALA A 525 -4.80 0.76 12.76
N PHE A 526 -4.12 0.02 11.88
CA PHE A 526 -4.44 0.07 10.45
C PHE A 526 -5.78 -0.58 10.10
N GLY A 527 -6.15 -1.66 10.79
CA GLY A 527 -7.47 -2.27 10.63
C GLY A 527 -8.60 -1.31 11.00
N MET A 528 -8.38 -0.44 11.99
CA MET A 528 -9.33 0.60 12.35
C MET A 528 -9.44 1.67 11.26
N VAL A 529 -8.31 2.12 10.71
CA VAL A 529 -8.30 3.08 9.60
C VAL A 529 -9.03 2.51 8.38
N GLY A 530 -8.69 1.27 7.98
CA GLY A 530 -9.34 0.62 6.85
C GLY A 530 -10.84 0.38 7.05
N ALA A 531 -11.26 -0.05 8.25
CA ALA A 531 -12.67 -0.21 8.57
C ALA A 531 -13.41 1.14 8.56
N THR A 532 -12.75 2.20 9.03
CA THR A 532 -13.31 3.56 8.99
C THR A 532 -13.46 4.05 7.56
N MET A 533 -12.45 3.88 6.71
CA MET A 533 -12.53 4.26 5.30
C MET A 533 -13.64 3.50 4.57
N LYS A 534 -13.73 2.19 4.80
CA LYS A 534 -14.79 1.37 4.21
C LYS A 534 -16.17 1.80 4.66
N ASN A 535 -16.36 1.97 5.97
CA ASN A 535 -17.64 2.40 6.52
C ASN A 535 -18.02 3.82 6.09
N ALA A 536 -17.03 4.74 6.03
CA ALA A 536 -17.28 6.09 5.54
C ALA A 536 -17.76 6.08 4.07
N MET A 537 -17.24 5.17 3.24
CA MET A 537 -17.68 4.99 1.87
C MET A 537 -19.08 4.36 1.79
N GLU A 538 -19.32 3.32 2.59
CA GLU A 538 -20.63 2.66 2.67
C GLU A 538 -21.70 3.62 3.20
N ASP A 539 -21.41 4.39 4.26
CA ASP A 539 -22.31 5.40 4.82
C ASP A 539 -22.55 6.54 3.82
N MET A 540 -21.50 7.02 3.17
CA MET A 540 -21.61 8.07 2.15
C MET A 540 -22.55 7.62 1.03
N ILE A 541 -22.42 6.41 0.52
CA ILE A 541 -23.28 5.88 -0.54
C ILE A 541 -24.68 5.61 0.00
N GLY A 542 -24.82 4.96 1.13
CA GLY A 542 -26.12 4.64 1.75
C GLY A 542 -26.94 5.87 2.14
N ASP A 543 -26.27 6.95 2.57
CA ASP A 543 -26.93 8.22 2.87
C ASP A 543 -27.22 9.03 1.62
N THR A 544 -26.39 8.88 0.59
CA THR A 544 -26.50 9.61 -0.67
C THR A 544 -27.45 8.95 -1.64
N VAL A 545 -27.39 7.61 -1.85
CA VAL A 545 -28.20 6.89 -2.83
C VAL A 545 -29.49 6.41 -2.15
N LYS A 546 -30.61 6.98 -2.56
CA LYS A 546 -31.96 6.67 -2.04
C LYS A 546 -32.84 5.94 -3.07
N SER A 547 -32.31 5.66 -4.25
CA SER A 547 -32.96 4.87 -5.29
C SER A 547 -32.99 3.38 -4.93
N ASP A 548 -33.93 2.63 -5.52
CA ASP A 548 -34.05 1.18 -5.33
C ASP A 548 -32.93 0.44 -6.06
N LEU A 549 -32.53 0.92 -7.26
CA LEU A 549 -31.44 0.36 -8.06
C LEU A 549 -30.53 1.46 -8.62
N VAL A 550 -29.29 1.07 -8.90
CA VAL A 550 -28.28 1.86 -9.60
C VAL A 550 -27.84 1.09 -10.84
N VAL A 551 -27.98 1.70 -12.00
CA VAL A 551 -27.41 1.19 -13.25
C VAL A 551 -26.13 1.96 -13.52
N SER A 552 -25.00 1.27 -13.63
CA SER A 552 -23.69 1.88 -13.82
C SER A 552 -22.84 1.10 -14.81
N GLY A 553 -21.85 1.78 -15.41
CA GLY A 553 -20.87 1.14 -16.26
C GLY A 553 -19.85 0.31 -15.48
N PRO A 554 -19.07 -0.54 -16.16
CA PRO A 554 -18.01 -1.33 -15.55
C PRO A 554 -16.84 -0.47 -15.05
N GLN A 555 -15.90 -1.09 -14.35
CA GLN A 555 -14.69 -0.45 -13.85
C GLN A 555 -14.93 0.73 -12.87
N ASN A 556 -15.81 0.51 -11.88
CA ASN A 556 -16.13 1.51 -10.86
C ASN A 556 -16.58 2.86 -11.44
N GLN A 557 -17.38 2.83 -12.51
CA GLN A 557 -17.92 4.00 -13.21
C GLN A 557 -16.91 4.78 -14.07
N SER A 558 -15.75 4.26 -14.30
CA SER A 558 -14.76 4.91 -15.19
C SER A 558 -15.20 4.86 -16.65
N PHE A 559 -16.12 3.95 -16.99
CA PHE A 559 -16.69 3.83 -18.33
C PHE A 559 -18.14 4.29 -18.33
N PRO A 560 -18.50 5.31 -19.14
CA PRO A 560 -19.86 5.80 -19.24
C PRO A 560 -20.82 4.76 -19.82
N LEU A 561 -22.09 4.88 -19.46
CA LEU A 561 -23.14 4.04 -20.04
C LEU A 561 -23.39 4.43 -21.50
N PRO A 562 -23.54 3.48 -22.40
CA PRO A 562 -23.89 3.73 -23.81
C PRO A 562 -25.23 4.47 -23.96
N GLN A 563 -25.34 5.24 -25.03
CA GLN A 563 -26.60 5.85 -25.43
C GLN A 563 -27.68 4.76 -25.60
N GLY A 564 -28.88 5.05 -25.17
CA GLY A 564 -29.99 4.10 -25.21
C GLY A 564 -30.23 3.29 -23.94
N VAL A 565 -29.24 3.18 -23.03
CA VAL A 565 -29.47 2.52 -21.72
C VAL A 565 -30.55 3.24 -20.92
N GLU A 566 -30.57 4.58 -20.93
CA GLU A 566 -31.57 5.38 -20.21
C GLU A 566 -32.99 5.04 -20.73
N LYS A 567 -33.18 4.95 -22.04
CA LYS A 567 -34.45 4.59 -22.62
C LYS A 567 -34.85 3.16 -22.28
N ALA A 568 -33.91 2.23 -22.30
CA ALA A 568 -34.22 0.83 -21.96
C ALA A 568 -34.62 0.71 -20.46
N VAL A 569 -34.03 1.52 -19.58
CA VAL A 569 -34.43 1.60 -18.18
C VAL A 569 -35.84 2.18 -18.03
N ASP A 570 -36.16 3.25 -18.77
CA ASP A 570 -37.47 3.90 -18.72
C ASP A 570 -38.61 2.99 -19.21
N GLU A 571 -38.30 2.12 -20.18
CA GLU A 571 -39.26 1.15 -20.76
C GLU A 571 -39.38 -0.16 -19.94
N ALA A 572 -38.56 -0.34 -18.89
CA ALA A 572 -38.57 -1.57 -18.09
C ALA A 572 -39.76 -1.66 -17.13
N ASP A 573 -40.39 -2.83 -17.10
CA ASP A 573 -41.56 -3.07 -16.26
C ASP A 573 -41.26 -2.86 -14.76
N GLY A 574 -42.08 -2.06 -14.08
CA GLY A 574 -42.00 -1.77 -12.66
C GLY A 574 -41.18 -0.53 -12.35
N VAL A 575 -40.59 0.16 -13.30
CA VAL A 575 -39.93 1.43 -13.14
C VAL A 575 -40.94 2.56 -13.06
N SER A 576 -40.93 3.35 -12.00
CA SER A 576 -41.82 4.52 -11.82
C SER A 576 -41.12 5.83 -12.24
N SER A 577 -39.85 5.96 -11.98
CA SER A 577 -39.05 7.12 -12.37
C SER A 577 -37.57 6.78 -12.28
N HIS A 578 -36.77 7.51 -12.99
CA HIS A 578 -35.32 7.43 -12.89
C HIS A 578 -34.69 8.83 -12.84
N SER A 579 -33.45 8.88 -12.38
CA SER A 579 -32.60 10.08 -12.44
C SER A 579 -31.27 9.70 -13.04
N THR A 580 -30.83 10.46 -14.03
CA THR A 580 -29.54 10.27 -14.70
C THR A 580 -28.53 11.23 -14.13
N LEU A 581 -27.36 10.72 -13.75
CA LEU A 581 -26.19 11.49 -13.38
C LEU A 581 -25.08 11.23 -14.40
N GLY A 582 -24.51 12.28 -14.92
CA GLY A 582 -23.46 12.20 -15.93
C GLY A 582 -22.49 13.37 -15.89
N VAL A 583 -21.64 13.47 -16.90
CA VAL A 583 -20.67 14.55 -17.07
C VAL A 583 -20.86 15.22 -18.42
N ALA A 584 -20.68 16.54 -18.41
CA ALA A 584 -20.72 17.39 -19.59
C ALA A 584 -19.36 18.07 -19.78
N PRO A 585 -18.87 18.29 -21.02
CA PRO A 585 -17.57 18.90 -21.31
C PRO A 585 -17.64 20.41 -21.13
N VAL A 586 -18.05 20.85 -19.93
CA VAL A 586 -18.17 22.25 -19.56
C VAL A 586 -17.57 22.50 -18.19
N SER A 587 -17.05 23.71 -17.98
CA SER A 587 -16.61 24.16 -16.68
C SER A 587 -17.39 25.41 -16.25
N VAL A 588 -17.58 25.59 -14.93
CA VAL A 588 -18.34 26.69 -14.35
C VAL A 588 -17.41 27.62 -13.55
N GLY A 589 -17.44 28.91 -13.86
CA GLY A 589 -16.78 29.96 -13.11
C GLY A 589 -15.37 30.33 -13.56
N LYS A 590 -14.62 29.40 -14.12
CA LYS A 590 -13.27 29.68 -14.67
C LYS A 590 -13.08 28.89 -15.95
N PRO A 591 -12.44 29.47 -16.97
CA PRO A 591 -11.96 28.70 -18.10
C PRO A 591 -10.93 27.68 -17.60
N MET A 592 -10.84 26.57 -18.26
CA MET A 592 -9.82 25.59 -17.97
C MET A 592 -8.44 26.15 -18.29
N SER A 593 -7.51 26.04 -17.36
CA SER A 593 -6.11 26.38 -17.56
C SER A 593 -5.24 25.15 -17.39
N GLU A 594 -4.12 25.12 -18.12
CA GLU A 594 -3.15 24.03 -18.19
C GLU A 594 -2.60 23.52 -16.85
N SER A 595 -2.69 24.29 -15.77
CA SER A 595 -2.05 24.01 -14.50
C SER A 595 -2.87 23.16 -13.53
N ASN A 596 -4.14 22.82 -13.84
CA ASN A 596 -5.05 22.08 -12.95
C ASN A 596 -5.90 21.04 -13.67
N VAL A 597 -5.33 20.31 -14.62
CA VAL A 597 -6.02 19.25 -15.35
C VAL A 597 -6.02 17.98 -14.52
N THR A 598 -6.86 17.92 -13.51
CA THR A 598 -7.40 16.65 -13.04
C THR A 598 -8.65 16.33 -13.84
N TYR A 599 -8.87 15.07 -14.21
CA TYR A 599 -10.06 14.61 -14.92
C TYR A 599 -11.37 15.14 -14.29
N ALA A 600 -11.40 15.26 -12.97
CA ALA A 600 -12.49 15.88 -12.20
C ALA A 600 -12.67 17.40 -12.40
N GLY A 601 -11.72 18.10 -12.99
CA GLY A 601 -11.78 19.55 -13.30
C GLY A 601 -12.21 19.85 -14.74
N MET A 602 -12.16 18.85 -15.62
CA MET A 602 -12.48 19.01 -17.06
C MET A 602 -13.97 18.96 -17.35
N TYR A 603 -14.76 18.34 -16.50
CA TYR A 603 -16.17 18.07 -16.73
C TYR A 603 -16.98 18.53 -15.52
N ALA A 604 -18.09 19.24 -15.80
CA ALA A 604 -19.09 19.45 -14.77
C ALA A 604 -20.06 18.27 -14.74
N PHE A 605 -20.50 17.90 -13.56
CA PHE A 605 -21.55 16.93 -13.43
C PHE A 605 -22.89 17.55 -13.87
N TYR A 606 -23.72 16.76 -14.53
CA TYR A 606 -25.09 17.14 -14.84
C TYR A 606 -26.08 16.08 -14.37
N PHE A 607 -27.31 16.47 -14.19
CA PHE A 607 -28.40 15.58 -13.87
C PHE A 607 -29.65 15.83 -14.70
N LYS A 608 -30.42 14.78 -14.85
CA LYS A 608 -31.75 14.77 -15.46
C LYS A 608 -32.71 14.01 -14.55
N GLY A 609 -33.98 14.42 -14.49
CA GLY A 609 -34.97 13.78 -13.64
C GLY A 609 -34.95 14.24 -12.16
N PRO A 610 -35.72 13.54 -11.28
CA PRO A 610 -35.94 13.96 -9.89
C PRO A 610 -34.77 13.56 -8.98
N LEU A 611 -33.59 14.10 -9.21
CA LEU A 611 -32.37 13.70 -8.51
C LEU A 611 -32.47 13.86 -6.98
N GLY A 612 -33.22 14.85 -6.49
CA GLY A 612 -33.42 15.06 -5.05
C GLY A 612 -34.13 13.90 -4.34
N LYS A 613 -34.93 13.10 -5.06
CA LYS A 613 -35.50 11.85 -4.54
C LYS A 613 -34.52 10.70 -4.55
N SER A 614 -33.71 10.64 -5.61
CA SER A 614 -32.77 9.55 -5.85
C SER A 614 -31.48 9.68 -5.06
N MET A 615 -31.13 10.91 -4.67
CA MET A 615 -29.96 11.23 -3.87
C MET A 615 -30.34 12.08 -2.67
N GLY A 616 -29.86 11.69 -1.49
CA GLY A 616 -30.10 12.38 -0.22
C GLY A 616 -29.32 13.70 -0.12
N LEU A 617 -29.51 14.62 -1.05
CA LEU A 617 -28.90 15.96 -1.03
C LEU A 617 -29.69 16.89 -0.08
N SER A 618 -29.76 16.50 1.19
CA SER A 618 -30.69 17.01 2.20
C SER A 618 -30.47 18.45 2.66
N SER A 619 -29.36 19.08 2.28
CA SER A 619 -29.04 20.43 2.76
C SER A 619 -29.81 21.56 2.04
N LEU A 620 -30.49 21.25 0.96
CA LEU A 620 -31.19 22.26 0.15
C LEU A 620 -32.63 22.53 0.58
N GLY A 621 -33.22 21.65 1.44
CA GLY A 621 -34.59 21.81 1.95
C GLY A 621 -35.70 21.82 0.90
N GLU A 622 -35.34 21.88 -0.40
CA GLU A 622 -36.22 21.89 -1.55
C GLU A 622 -35.78 20.84 -2.55
N GLU A 623 -36.69 20.33 -3.38
CA GLU A 623 -36.37 19.46 -4.49
C GLU A 623 -35.46 20.20 -5.48
N LEU A 624 -34.39 19.53 -5.94
CA LEU A 624 -33.54 20.04 -6.99
C LEU A 624 -34.38 20.33 -8.24
N LYS A 625 -34.43 21.60 -8.64
CA LYS A 625 -35.21 22.01 -9.81
C LYS A 625 -34.53 21.53 -11.08
N SER A 626 -35.17 20.65 -11.81
CA SER A 626 -34.69 20.17 -13.11
C SER A 626 -35.08 21.10 -14.26
N ASP A 627 -36.16 21.90 -14.11
CA ASP A 627 -36.78 22.69 -15.17
C ASP A 627 -36.30 24.14 -15.27
N GLU A 628 -35.78 24.72 -14.15
CA GLU A 628 -35.20 26.08 -14.16
C GLU A 628 -33.72 25.95 -14.56
N PRO A 629 -33.28 26.56 -15.70
CA PRO A 629 -31.90 26.49 -16.13
C PRO A 629 -30.92 27.00 -15.08
N GLY A 630 -29.95 26.19 -14.66
CA GLY A 630 -29.00 26.60 -13.65
C GLY A 630 -28.12 25.45 -13.11
N PHE A 631 -27.40 25.77 -12.07
CA PHE A 631 -26.49 24.81 -11.43
C PHE A 631 -26.57 24.91 -9.91
N TYR A 632 -26.09 23.88 -9.28
CA TYR A 632 -25.87 23.77 -7.83
C TYR A 632 -24.38 23.66 -7.58
N ALA A 633 -23.90 24.26 -6.47
CA ALA A 633 -22.49 24.18 -6.07
C ALA A 633 -22.34 23.55 -4.70
N SER A 634 -21.25 22.83 -4.48
CA SER A 634 -20.91 22.38 -3.13
C SER A 634 -20.53 23.57 -2.24
N GLU A 635 -20.75 23.44 -0.93
CA GLU A 635 -20.41 24.48 0.04
C GLU A 635 -18.94 24.89 -0.03
N GLY A 636 -18.03 23.92 -0.20
CA GLY A 636 -16.60 24.14 -0.36
C GLY A 636 -16.27 24.98 -1.61
N LYS A 637 -16.87 24.63 -2.77
CA LYS A 637 -16.69 25.37 -4.01
C LYS A 637 -17.28 26.77 -3.94
N ALA A 638 -18.50 26.90 -3.42
CA ALA A 638 -19.17 28.19 -3.28
C ALA A 638 -18.36 29.16 -2.39
N LYS A 639 -17.80 28.67 -1.27
CA LYS A 639 -16.91 29.46 -0.41
C LYS A 639 -15.60 29.84 -1.12
N ALA A 640 -14.95 28.93 -1.80
CA ALA A 640 -13.70 29.19 -2.53
C ALA A 640 -13.89 30.22 -3.63
N MET A 641 -15.01 30.15 -4.34
CA MET A 641 -15.36 31.05 -5.45
C MET A 641 -16.14 32.30 -5.00
N LYS A 642 -16.50 32.37 -3.71
CA LYS A 642 -17.34 33.45 -3.12
C LYS A 642 -18.70 33.60 -3.79
N TRP A 643 -19.28 32.50 -4.24
CA TRP A 643 -20.59 32.49 -4.88
C TRP A 643 -21.73 32.53 -3.87
N LYS A 644 -22.84 33.14 -4.28
CA LYS A 644 -24.10 33.20 -3.54
C LYS A 644 -25.25 32.71 -4.41
N VAL A 645 -26.24 32.11 -3.80
CA VAL A 645 -27.46 31.72 -4.51
C VAL A 645 -28.07 32.92 -5.25
N GLY A 646 -28.35 32.70 -6.52
CA GLY A 646 -28.84 33.72 -7.45
C GLY A 646 -27.76 34.41 -8.31
N ASP A 647 -26.48 34.15 -8.04
CA ASP A 647 -25.40 34.73 -8.88
C ASP A 647 -25.44 34.10 -10.29
N GLU A 648 -25.16 34.91 -11.30
CA GLU A 648 -24.92 34.47 -12.66
C GLU A 648 -23.43 34.23 -12.90
N VAL A 649 -23.07 32.99 -13.18
CA VAL A 649 -21.67 32.51 -13.29
C VAL A 649 -21.39 32.10 -14.73
N PRO A 650 -20.24 32.51 -15.33
CA PRO A 650 -19.90 32.14 -16.68
C PRO A 650 -19.65 30.61 -16.79
N MET A 651 -20.13 30.01 -17.88
CA MET A 651 -19.93 28.63 -18.25
C MET A 651 -19.02 28.58 -19.48
N TYR A 652 -18.04 27.72 -19.46
CA TYR A 652 -17.07 27.54 -20.54
C TYR A 652 -17.16 26.13 -21.10
N ARG A 653 -17.12 25.97 -22.40
CA ARG A 653 -17.01 24.65 -23.04
C ARG A 653 -15.53 24.35 -23.30
N VAL A 654 -15.16 23.13 -23.00
CA VAL A 654 -13.84 22.60 -23.37
C VAL A 654 -13.67 22.73 -24.90
N GLY A 655 -12.61 23.39 -25.33
CA GLY A 655 -12.31 23.62 -26.74
C GLY A 655 -13.06 24.77 -27.45
N GLN A 656 -14.00 25.48 -26.79
CA GLN A 656 -14.80 26.52 -27.45
C GLN A 656 -14.89 27.85 -26.72
N GLY A 657 -14.44 27.95 -25.46
CA GLY A 657 -14.45 29.19 -24.69
C GLY A 657 -15.76 29.45 -23.90
N GLU A 658 -16.05 30.72 -23.61
CA GLU A 658 -17.25 31.12 -22.85
C GLU A 658 -18.51 30.91 -23.68
N MET A 659 -19.45 30.13 -23.15
CA MET A 659 -20.72 29.83 -23.80
C MET A 659 -21.84 30.76 -23.37
N GLY A 660 -21.78 31.28 -22.15
CA GLY A 660 -22.79 32.14 -21.56
C GLY A 660 -22.73 32.09 -20.04
N LYS A 661 -23.77 32.64 -19.40
CA LYS A 661 -23.88 32.64 -17.95
C LYS A 661 -25.05 31.80 -17.48
N ILE A 662 -24.85 31.09 -16.39
CA ILE A 662 -25.86 30.25 -15.75
C ILE A 662 -26.05 30.66 -14.29
N LYS A 663 -27.26 30.51 -13.78
CA LYS A 663 -27.66 30.92 -12.45
C LYS A 663 -27.31 29.86 -11.40
N LEU A 664 -26.75 30.27 -10.27
CA LEU A 664 -26.59 29.39 -9.11
C LEU A 664 -27.93 29.27 -8.39
N LEU A 665 -28.55 28.07 -8.47
CA LEU A 665 -29.85 27.78 -7.91
C LEU A 665 -29.81 27.43 -6.42
N GLY A 666 -28.70 26.80 -5.97
CA GLY A 666 -28.54 26.40 -4.57
C GLY A 666 -27.15 25.93 -4.25
N ILE A 667 -26.90 25.79 -2.95
CA ILE A 667 -25.63 25.32 -2.41
C ILE A 667 -25.94 24.07 -1.59
N TYR A 668 -25.28 22.94 -1.92
CA TYR A 668 -25.45 21.67 -1.21
C TYR A 668 -24.27 21.37 -0.31
N THR A 669 -24.53 20.69 0.79
CA THR A 669 -23.50 20.15 1.68
C THR A 669 -23.10 18.78 1.17
N GLU A 670 -21.82 18.54 1.05
CA GLU A 670 -21.28 17.34 0.44
C GLU A 670 -21.80 16.05 1.08
N PRO A 671 -22.13 15.02 0.27
CA PRO A 671 -21.15 13.93 0.16
C PRO A 671 -20.63 13.68 -1.26
N LEU A 672 -21.11 14.40 -2.26
CA LEU A 672 -20.60 14.24 -3.64
C LEU A 672 -19.26 14.95 -3.80
N GLN A 673 -18.26 14.28 -4.35
CA GLN A 673 -17.00 14.89 -4.77
C GLN A 673 -17.20 15.92 -5.90
N SER A 674 -18.38 16.00 -6.48
CA SER A 674 -18.73 16.97 -7.50
C SER A 674 -18.80 18.38 -6.92
N GLN A 675 -18.00 19.26 -7.45
CA GLN A 675 -17.97 20.65 -7.02
C GLN A 675 -19.10 21.48 -7.63
N THR A 676 -19.61 21.08 -8.80
CA THR A 676 -20.72 21.74 -9.52
C THR A 676 -21.62 20.70 -10.16
N LEU A 677 -22.93 20.92 -10.07
CA LEU A 677 -23.96 20.02 -10.58
C LEU A 677 -24.95 20.82 -11.42
N LEU A 678 -24.94 20.67 -12.73
CA LEU A 678 -25.82 21.33 -13.67
C LEU A 678 -27.10 20.54 -13.89
N ASN A 679 -28.23 21.21 -14.06
CA ASN A 679 -29.38 20.51 -14.58
C ASN A 679 -29.38 20.46 -16.12
N GLU A 680 -30.09 19.50 -16.68
CA GLU A 680 -30.22 19.34 -18.15
C GLU A 680 -30.70 20.63 -18.83
N ALA A 681 -31.63 21.36 -18.20
CA ALA A 681 -32.17 22.61 -18.73
C ALA A 681 -31.07 23.68 -18.95
N ALA A 682 -30.01 23.71 -18.15
CA ALA A 682 -28.89 24.62 -18.31
C ALA A 682 -28.00 24.29 -19.51
N LEU A 683 -27.97 23.02 -19.92
CA LEU A 683 -27.13 22.54 -21.01
C LEU A 683 -27.83 22.62 -22.37
N LYS A 684 -29.19 22.44 -22.43
CA LYS A 684 -29.97 22.44 -23.66
C LYS A 684 -29.69 23.58 -24.65
N PRO A 685 -29.49 24.84 -24.21
CA PRO A 685 -29.24 25.94 -25.16
C PRO A 685 -27.85 25.86 -25.84
N TYR A 686 -26.94 25.13 -25.28
CA TYR A 686 -25.50 25.20 -25.61
C TYR A 686 -24.96 23.89 -26.22
N LEU A 687 -25.56 22.76 -25.89
CA LEU A 687 -25.13 21.45 -26.36
C LEU A 687 -26.20 20.87 -27.28
N GLY A 688 -25.81 19.95 -28.17
CA GLY A 688 -26.69 19.23 -29.03
C GLY A 688 -26.97 19.86 -30.38
N GLN A 689 -26.56 21.10 -30.63
CA GLN A 689 -26.74 21.79 -31.92
C GLN A 689 -28.16 21.61 -32.55
N GLY A 690 -29.21 21.59 -31.72
CA GLY A 690 -30.59 21.41 -32.13
C GLY A 690 -31.12 19.97 -32.08
N LYS A 691 -30.29 18.98 -31.70
CA LYS A 691 -30.73 17.62 -31.38
C LYS A 691 -31.12 17.52 -29.91
N PRO A 692 -31.97 16.55 -29.53
CA PRO A 692 -32.15 16.20 -28.12
C PRO A 692 -30.84 15.88 -27.45
N LEU A 693 -30.67 16.27 -26.16
CA LEU A 693 -29.39 16.07 -25.44
C LEU A 693 -29.05 14.59 -25.26
N ASP A 694 -30.03 13.72 -25.18
CA ASP A 694 -29.89 12.26 -25.13
C ASP A 694 -29.41 11.63 -26.46
N GLU A 695 -29.45 12.37 -27.56
CA GLU A 695 -28.92 11.98 -28.86
C GLU A 695 -27.57 12.67 -29.18
N THR A 696 -27.03 13.44 -28.25
CA THR A 696 -25.79 14.17 -28.48
C THR A 696 -24.59 13.43 -27.88
N GLU A 697 -23.50 13.41 -28.61
CA GLU A 697 -22.21 12.85 -28.16
C GLU A 697 -21.53 13.69 -27.07
N ASP A 698 -22.13 14.82 -26.72
CA ASP A 698 -21.55 15.79 -25.77
C ASP A 698 -21.71 15.37 -24.30
N LEU A 699 -22.65 14.47 -24.00
CA LEU A 699 -22.94 14.04 -22.63
C LEU A 699 -22.56 12.59 -22.41
N SER A 700 -21.91 12.32 -21.31
CA SER A 700 -21.58 10.98 -20.87
C SER A 700 -22.38 10.61 -19.63
N ILE A 701 -23.18 9.54 -19.69
CA ILE A 701 -23.97 9.03 -18.58
C ILE A 701 -23.06 8.16 -17.70
N LEU A 702 -22.92 8.50 -16.44
CA LEU A 702 -22.14 7.69 -15.49
C LEU A 702 -23.01 6.67 -14.77
N GLN A 703 -24.21 7.09 -14.37
CA GLN A 703 -25.13 6.24 -13.62
C GLN A 703 -26.59 6.67 -13.79
N ILE A 704 -27.50 5.69 -13.70
CA ILE A 704 -28.93 5.90 -13.69
C ILE A 704 -29.48 5.35 -12.37
N LEU A 705 -30.14 6.20 -11.60
CA LEU A 705 -30.74 5.92 -10.31
C LEU A 705 -32.22 5.61 -10.53
N VAL A 706 -32.65 4.37 -10.24
CA VAL A 706 -33.96 3.86 -10.61
C VAL A 706 -34.84 3.72 -9.39
N HIS A 707 -36.12 4.17 -9.51
CA HIS A 707 -37.15 3.95 -8.53
C HIS A 707 -38.22 3.01 -9.07
N GLY A 708 -38.58 2.01 -8.28
CA GLY A 708 -39.70 1.12 -8.55
C GLY A 708 -41.06 1.77 -8.29
N ASP A 709 -42.09 1.19 -8.82
CA ASP A 709 -43.49 1.62 -8.62
C ASP A 709 -44.08 1.10 -7.28
N GLY A 710 -43.32 0.29 -6.54
CA GLY A 710 -43.74 -0.33 -5.28
C GLY A 710 -44.71 -1.52 -5.43
N ASN A 711 -45.07 -1.88 -6.64
CA ASN A 711 -46.01 -2.99 -6.93
C ASN A 711 -45.30 -4.34 -7.05
N ILE A 712 -44.01 -4.33 -7.33
CA ILE A 712 -43.17 -5.52 -7.50
C ILE A 712 -42.05 -5.53 -6.47
N SER A 713 -41.46 -6.70 -6.22
CA SER A 713 -40.33 -6.80 -5.32
C SER A 713 -39.08 -6.16 -5.91
N GLU A 714 -38.16 -5.70 -5.05
CA GLU A 714 -36.83 -5.16 -5.47
C GLU A 714 -36.10 -6.16 -6.37
N LYS A 715 -36.23 -7.45 -6.10
CA LYS A 715 -35.63 -8.51 -6.92
C LYS A 715 -36.26 -8.57 -8.31
N ASP A 716 -37.61 -8.53 -8.42
CA ASP A 716 -38.28 -8.56 -9.70
C ASP A 716 -37.99 -7.30 -10.51
N LEU A 717 -37.90 -6.13 -9.84
CA LEU A 717 -37.49 -4.88 -10.46
C LEU A 717 -36.07 -5.00 -11.03
N LYS A 718 -35.13 -5.55 -10.23
CA LYS A 718 -33.75 -5.76 -10.66
C LYS A 718 -33.67 -6.72 -11.86
N ASP A 719 -34.43 -7.81 -11.86
CA ASP A 719 -34.46 -8.78 -12.94
C ASP A 719 -35.03 -8.15 -14.23
N ASN A 720 -36.07 -7.33 -14.10
CA ASN A 720 -36.70 -6.63 -15.27
C ASN A 720 -35.73 -5.59 -15.87
N VAL A 721 -35.14 -4.73 -15.02
CA VAL A 721 -34.19 -3.72 -15.49
C VAL A 721 -32.93 -4.39 -16.07
N SER A 722 -32.40 -5.46 -15.43
CA SER A 722 -31.25 -6.22 -15.94
C SER A 722 -31.54 -6.80 -17.33
N LYS A 723 -32.74 -7.34 -17.54
CA LYS A 723 -33.17 -7.86 -18.86
C LYS A 723 -33.28 -6.75 -19.92
N ALA A 724 -33.78 -5.58 -19.54
CA ALA A 724 -33.92 -4.45 -20.44
C ALA A 724 -32.54 -3.91 -20.90
N VAL A 725 -31.55 -3.90 -20.00
CA VAL A 725 -30.18 -3.39 -20.31
C VAL A 725 -29.22 -4.48 -20.81
N GLU A 726 -29.62 -5.76 -20.83
CA GLU A 726 -28.77 -6.89 -21.27
C GLU A 726 -28.12 -6.66 -22.65
N PRO A 727 -28.83 -6.06 -23.65
CA PRO A 727 -28.25 -5.80 -24.99
C PRO A 727 -26.99 -4.89 -24.94
N PHE A 728 -26.85 -4.07 -23.91
CA PHE A 728 -25.76 -3.12 -23.82
C PHE A 728 -24.47 -3.72 -23.19
N ILE A 729 -24.51 -4.94 -22.65
CA ILE A 729 -23.37 -5.73 -22.12
C ILE A 729 -22.64 -5.04 -20.96
N VAL A 730 -22.44 -3.72 -21.03
CA VAL A 730 -21.64 -2.91 -20.09
C VAL A 730 -22.49 -2.25 -19.00
N ALA A 731 -23.78 -2.46 -18.99
CA ALA A 731 -24.68 -1.87 -18.00
C ALA A 731 -24.93 -2.88 -16.87
N ASP A 732 -24.36 -2.61 -15.70
CA ASP A 732 -24.57 -3.39 -14.49
C ASP A 732 -25.70 -2.81 -13.66
N VAL A 733 -26.68 -3.66 -13.26
CA VAL A 733 -27.79 -3.29 -12.41
C VAL A 733 -27.52 -3.75 -10.98
N LEU A 734 -27.37 -2.81 -10.09
CA LEU A 734 -26.93 -3.02 -8.70
C LEU A 734 -27.97 -2.48 -7.72
N THR A 735 -28.13 -3.14 -6.60
CA THR A 735 -28.76 -2.51 -5.44
C THR A 735 -27.80 -1.47 -4.83
N PRO A 736 -28.26 -0.48 -4.06
CA PRO A 736 -27.38 0.49 -3.40
C PRO A 736 -26.27 -0.16 -2.56
N THR A 737 -26.58 -1.30 -1.92
CA THR A 737 -25.61 -2.06 -1.11
C THR A 737 -24.55 -2.73 -2.00
N GLU A 738 -24.94 -3.34 -3.11
CA GLU A 738 -23.99 -3.93 -4.07
C GLU A 738 -23.12 -2.86 -4.71
N TYR A 739 -23.74 -1.72 -5.05
CA TYR A 739 -23.03 -0.55 -5.59
C TYR A 739 -21.97 -0.03 -4.62
N ALA A 740 -22.33 0.14 -3.33
CA ALA A 740 -21.38 0.49 -2.27
C ALA A 740 -20.23 -0.53 -2.16
N GLY A 741 -20.56 -1.83 -2.27
CA GLY A 741 -19.58 -2.92 -2.29
C GLY A 741 -18.60 -2.81 -3.48
N THR A 742 -19.12 -2.48 -4.67
CA THR A 742 -18.28 -2.30 -5.87
C THR A 742 -17.31 -1.12 -5.70
N VAL A 743 -17.81 0.03 -5.24
CA VAL A 743 -16.99 1.24 -5.00
C VAL A 743 -15.95 0.99 -3.89
N SER A 744 -16.33 0.27 -2.82
CA SER A 744 -15.41 -0.05 -1.72
C SER A 744 -14.41 -1.19 -2.05
N SER A 745 -14.58 -1.91 -3.15
CA SER A 745 -13.70 -3.04 -3.53
C SER A 745 -12.23 -2.64 -3.69
N GLY A 746 -11.95 -1.43 -4.16
CA GLY A 746 -10.60 -0.87 -4.23
C GLY A 746 -9.95 -0.72 -2.84
N ILE A 747 -10.74 -0.36 -1.83
CA ILE A 747 -10.29 -0.31 -0.43
C ILE A 747 -9.99 -1.72 0.08
N ASP A 748 -10.85 -2.69 -0.21
CA ASP A 748 -10.65 -4.09 0.19
C ASP A 748 -9.36 -4.67 -0.44
N GLN A 749 -9.07 -4.34 -1.69
CA GLN A 749 -7.82 -4.72 -2.36
C GLN A 749 -6.59 -4.08 -1.69
N MET A 750 -6.63 -2.79 -1.38
CA MET A 750 -5.57 -2.11 -0.65
C MET A 750 -5.37 -2.74 0.74
N LEU A 751 -6.47 -3.03 1.47
CA LEU A 751 -6.42 -3.72 2.75
C LEU A 751 -5.86 -5.14 2.65
N MET A 752 -6.09 -5.85 1.54
CA MET A 752 -5.50 -7.18 1.30
C MET A 752 -3.98 -7.12 1.24
N ILE A 753 -3.40 -6.14 0.55
CA ILE A 753 -1.95 -5.92 0.51
C ILE A 753 -1.42 -5.63 1.92
N LEU A 754 -2.08 -4.73 2.63
CA LEU A 754 -1.73 -4.40 4.01
C LEU A 754 -1.78 -5.63 4.93
N ASN A 755 -2.82 -6.45 4.81
CA ASN A 755 -2.98 -7.68 5.59
C ASN A 755 -1.90 -8.73 5.26
N ALA A 756 -1.49 -8.86 4.01
CA ALA A 756 -0.39 -9.74 3.61
C ALA A 756 0.94 -9.32 4.27
N MET A 757 1.20 -8.01 4.34
CA MET A 757 2.37 -7.46 5.03
C MET A 757 2.29 -7.64 6.56
N LEU A 758 1.09 -7.49 7.13
CA LEU A 758 0.82 -7.73 8.55
C LEU A 758 1.05 -9.20 8.93
N ALA A 759 0.71 -10.14 8.06
CA ALA A 759 0.96 -11.56 8.28
C ALA A 759 2.46 -11.84 8.52
N LEU A 760 3.35 -11.13 7.82
CA LEU A 760 4.79 -11.24 8.05
C LEU A 760 5.19 -10.73 9.46
N SER A 761 4.63 -9.60 9.92
CA SER A 761 4.86 -9.10 11.28
C SER A 761 4.41 -10.10 12.35
N ILE A 762 3.31 -10.80 12.12
CA ILE A 762 2.83 -11.87 13.00
C ILE A 762 3.83 -13.04 13.01
N LEU A 763 4.39 -13.43 11.87
CA LEU A 763 5.43 -14.46 11.81
C LEU A 763 6.67 -14.07 12.64
N VAL A 764 7.11 -12.82 12.57
CA VAL A 764 8.20 -12.30 13.40
C VAL A 764 7.86 -12.42 14.88
N ALA A 765 6.64 -12.07 15.26
CA ALA A 765 6.16 -12.18 16.64
C ALA A 765 6.13 -13.63 17.14
N ILE A 766 5.66 -14.58 16.30
CA ILE A 766 5.67 -16.03 16.60
C ILE A 766 7.09 -16.49 16.91
N LEU A 767 8.04 -16.17 16.06
CA LEU A 767 9.45 -16.55 16.23
C LEU A 767 10.06 -15.92 17.48
N GLY A 768 9.67 -14.67 17.82
CA GLY A 768 10.05 -14.04 19.09
C GLY A 768 9.56 -14.80 20.31
N ILE A 769 8.31 -15.27 20.28
CA ILE A 769 7.72 -16.09 21.36
C ILE A 769 8.42 -17.44 21.45
N ILE A 770 8.63 -18.14 20.33
CA ILE A 770 9.33 -19.43 20.27
C ILE A 770 10.73 -19.31 20.88
N ASN A 771 11.49 -18.28 20.48
CA ASN A 771 12.85 -18.03 21.00
C ASN A 771 12.85 -17.85 22.52
N THR A 772 11.96 -17.03 23.03
CA THR A 772 11.89 -16.71 24.47
C THR A 772 11.37 -17.91 25.28
N LEU A 773 10.41 -18.69 24.76
CA LEU A 773 9.94 -19.90 25.42
C LEU A 773 10.97 -21.03 25.43
N ALA A 774 11.70 -21.17 24.32
CA ALA A 774 12.80 -22.14 24.26
C ALA A 774 13.87 -21.87 25.33
N LEU A 775 14.19 -20.59 25.51
CA LEU A 775 15.08 -20.13 26.56
C LEU A 775 14.52 -20.44 27.94
N ASN A 776 13.23 -20.13 28.17
CA ASN A 776 12.54 -20.46 29.42
C ASN A 776 12.69 -21.91 29.85
N VAL A 777 12.53 -22.80 28.88
CA VAL A 777 12.64 -24.25 29.13
C VAL A 777 14.06 -24.62 29.51
N ILE A 778 15.06 -24.04 28.86
CA ILE A 778 16.48 -24.34 29.14
C ILE A 778 16.87 -23.87 30.55
N GLU A 779 16.52 -22.63 30.93
CA GLU A 779 16.85 -22.06 32.24
C GLU A 779 16.11 -22.77 33.41
N ARG A 780 14.92 -23.31 33.16
CA ARG A 780 14.12 -24.01 34.17
C ARG A 780 14.25 -25.54 34.09
N ARG A 781 15.31 -26.04 33.43
CA ARG A 781 15.52 -27.49 33.24
C ARG A 781 15.54 -28.24 34.58
N GLN A 782 16.20 -27.68 35.62
CA GLN A 782 16.26 -28.27 36.96
C GLN A 782 14.88 -28.26 37.65
N GLU A 783 14.13 -27.14 37.59
CA GLU A 783 12.78 -27.06 38.15
C GLU A 783 11.85 -28.08 37.49
N ILE A 784 11.88 -28.18 36.15
CA ILE A 784 11.07 -29.14 35.40
C ILE A 784 11.49 -30.58 35.73
N GLY A 785 12.77 -30.80 35.89
CA GLY A 785 13.32 -32.10 36.34
C GLY A 785 12.83 -32.51 37.71
N MET A 786 12.86 -31.58 38.68
CA MET A 786 12.32 -31.81 40.05
C MET A 786 10.81 -32.07 40.02
N LEU A 787 10.03 -31.28 39.29
CA LEU A 787 8.58 -31.52 39.17
C LEU A 787 8.28 -32.91 38.56
N ARG A 788 9.08 -33.36 37.60
CA ARG A 788 8.96 -34.70 37.04
C ARG A 788 9.41 -35.82 38.01
N ALA A 789 10.44 -35.56 38.82
CA ALA A 789 10.88 -36.48 39.85
C ALA A 789 9.81 -36.66 40.95
N VAL A 790 9.06 -35.62 41.26
CA VAL A 790 7.91 -35.65 42.22
C VAL A 790 6.62 -36.23 41.59
N GLY A 791 6.67 -36.72 40.30
CA GLY A 791 5.59 -37.43 39.68
C GLY A 791 4.76 -36.71 38.64
N MET A 792 5.18 -35.51 38.17
CA MET A 792 4.50 -34.79 37.09
C MET A 792 4.64 -35.52 35.75
N PHE A 793 3.52 -35.84 35.08
CA PHE A 793 3.52 -36.53 33.77
C PHE A 793 3.97 -35.59 32.64
N ARG A 794 4.55 -36.18 31.59
CA ARG A 794 4.99 -35.47 30.37
C ARG A 794 3.87 -34.63 29.75
N LYS A 795 2.64 -35.15 29.73
CA LYS A 795 1.45 -34.41 29.23
C LYS A 795 1.14 -33.18 30.07
N GLN A 796 1.33 -33.26 31.40
CA GLN A 796 1.10 -32.11 32.30
C GLN A 796 2.16 -31.02 32.11
N VAL A 797 3.44 -31.41 31.93
CA VAL A 797 4.52 -30.44 31.61
C VAL A 797 4.23 -29.71 30.28
N ARG A 798 3.82 -30.44 29.24
CA ARG A 798 3.41 -29.82 27.98
C ARG A 798 2.27 -28.84 28.16
N ARG A 799 1.19 -29.25 28.83
CA ARG A 799 0.03 -28.39 29.09
C ARG A 799 0.40 -27.15 29.90
N MET A 800 1.27 -27.29 30.91
CA MET A 800 1.72 -26.16 31.71
C MET A 800 2.43 -25.10 30.87
N ILE A 801 3.40 -25.51 30.01
CA ILE A 801 4.16 -24.61 29.15
C ILE A 801 3.27 -23.99 28.06
N THR A 802 2.37 -24.79 27.49
CA THR A 802 1.41 -24.27 26.49
C THR A 802 0.47 -23.25 27.11
N LEU A 803 -0.06 -23.48 28.31
CA LEU A 803 -0.89 -22.51 29.00
C LEU A 803 -0.14 -21.23 29.38
N GLU A 804 1.12 -21.34 29.81
CA GLU A 804 1.98 -20.18 30.05
C GLU A 804 2.16 -19.34 28.78
N ALA A 805 2.41 -19.99 27.64
CA ALA A 805 2.55 -19.33 26.34
C ALA A 805 1.25 -18.62 25.89
N VAL A 806 0.10 -19.30 26.03
CA VAL A 806 -1.21 -18.73 25.66
C VAL A 806 -1.55 -17.51 26.51
N GLN A 807 -1.27 -17.57 27.82
CA GLN A 807 -1.49 -16.44 28.73
C GLN A 807 -0.64 -15.24 28.34
N ILE A 808 0.63 -15.46 28.00
CA ILE A 808 1.56 -14.41 27.53
C ILE A 808 1.10 -13.83 26.20
N ALA A 809 0.66 -14.68 25.26
CA ALA A 809 0.21 -14.25 23.95
C ALA A 809 -1.09 -13.43 24.05
N ILE A 810 -2.09 -13.88 24.81
CA ILE A 810 -3.33 -13.13 25.01
C ILE A 810 -3.06 -11.81 25.76
N TYR A 811 -2.16 -11.80 26.75
CA TYR A 811 -1.74 -10.56 27.40
C TYR A 811 -1.13 -9.57 26.39
N GLY A 812 -0.22 -10.05 25.52
CA GLY A 812 0.36 -9.24 24.47
C GLY A 812 -0.68 -8.69 23.49
N ALA A 813 -1.63 -9.52 23.09
CA ALA A 813 -2.73 -9.14 22.22
C ALA A 813 -3.64 -8.08 22.84
N LEU A 814 -4.04 -8.25 24.09
CA LEU A 814 -4.89 -7.26 24.79
C LEU A 814 -4.23 -5.89 24.90
N VAL A 815 -2.94 -5.86 25.28
CA VAL A 815 -2.19 -4.61 25.35
C VAL A 815 -2.01 -4.03 23.95
N GLY A 816 -1.74 -4.87 22.96
CA GLY A 816 -1.61 -4.45 21.56
C GLY A 816 -2.90 -3.86 21.00
N VAL A 817 -4.04 -4.52 21.22
CA VAL A 817 -5.36 -4.00 20.80
C VAL A 817 -5.65 -2.64 21.43
N LEU A 818 -5.41 -2.49 22.74
CA LEU A 818 -5.67 -1.22 23.43
C LEU A 818 -4.82 -0.07 22.84
N ILE A 819 -3.53 -0.32 22.60
CA ILE A 819 -2.64 0.68 22.01
C ILE A 819 -3.01 0.96 20.55
N GLY A 820 -3.24 -0.10 19.76
CA GLY A 820 -3.55 0.01 18.36
C GLY A 820 -4.86 0.74 18.11
N VAL A 821 -5.91 0.39 18.85
CA VAL A 821 -7.20 1.10 18.78
C VAL A 821 -7.03 2.56 19.21
N GLY A 822 -6.29 2.83 20.30
CA GLY A 822 -6.06 4.20 20.75
C GLY A 822 -5.31 5.05 19.70
N LEU A 823 -4.22 4.53 19.13
CA LEU A 823 -3.46 5.23 18.08
C LEU A 823 -4.23 5.34 16.78
N GLY A 824 -4.95 4.28 16.37
CA GLY A 824 -5.81 4.28 15.20
C GLY A 824 -6.95 5.30 15.31
N TRP A 825 -7.57 5.39 16.48
CA TRP A 825 -8.61 6.39 16.75
C TRP A 825 -8.08 7.82 16.63
N VAL A 826 -6.91 8.10 17.21
CA VAL A 826 -6.27 9.43 17.08
C VAL A 826 -5.92 9.71 15.62
N PHE A 827 -5.40 8.71 14.90
CA PHE A 827 -5.03 8.87 13.49
C PHE A 827 -6.26 9.18 12.61
N VAL A 828 -7.37 8.45 12.79
CA VAL A 828 -8.65 8.75 12.10
C VAL A 828 -9.11 10.18 12.41
N LYS A 829 -9.04 10.61 13.67
CA LYS A 829 -9.42 11.99 14.05
C LYS A 829 -8.46 13.07 13.51
N VAL A 830 -7.20 12.75 13.26
CA VAL A 830 -6.28 13.64 12.54
C VAL A 830 -6.68 13.78 11.08
N LEU A 831 -7.18 12.70 10.46
CA LEU A 831 -7.69 12.67 9.08
C LEU A 831 -9.14 13.16 8.94
N ALA A 832 -9.78 13.64 10.01
CA ALA A 832 -11.16 14.15 9.94
C ALA A 832 -11.29 15.36 8.99
N SER A 833 -10.21 16.16 8.83
CA SER A 833 -10.14 17.23 7.84
C SER A 833 -10.14 16.74 6.38
N GLU A 834 -9.86 15.46 6.17
CA GLU A 834 -9.86 14.78 4.85
C GLU A 834 -11.14 13.95 4.63
N GLY A 835 -12.19 14.16 5.42
CA GLY A 835 -13.50 13.51 5.25
C GLY A 835 -13.73 12.23 6.06
N LEU A 836 -12.84 11.87 7.01
CA LEU A 836 -12.98 10.68 7.85
C LEU A 836 -13.52 11.02 9.25
N ASP A 837 -14.77 11.43 9.35
CA ASP A 837 -15.33 11.96 10.61
C ASP A 837 -15.64 10.91 11.69
N SER A 838 -16.05 9.69 11.33
CA SER A 838 -16.49 8.66 12.25
C SER A 838 -15.48 7.53 12.38
N ALA A 839 -14.93 7.33 13.58
CA ALA A 839 -14.02 6.22 13.83
C ALA A 839 -14.78 4.91 14.10
N VAL A 840 -14.62 3.91 13.26
CA VAL A 840 -15.28 2.62 13.33
C VAL A 840 -14.36 1.57 13.95
N LEU A 841 -14.89 0.86 14.97
CA LEU A 841 -14.17 -0.22 15.63
C LEU A 841 -14.38 -1.55 14.87
N PRO A 842 -13.34 -2.15 14.29
CA PRO A 842 -13.47 -3.42 13.57
C PRO A 842 -13.54 -4.61 14.55
N TRP A 843 -14.68 -4.81 15.24
CA TRP A 843 -14.85 -5.82 16.29
C TRP A 843 -14.48 -7.24 15.86
N GLN A 844 -14.83 -7.63 14.64
CA GLN A 844 -14.51 -8.95 14.11
C GLN A 844 -13.01 -9.16 14.02
N LEU A 845 -12.27 -8.16 13.51
CA LEU A 845 -10.81 -8.18 13.43
C LEU A 845 -10.18 -8.24 14.83
N LEU A 846 -10.63 -7.37 15.76
CA LEU A 846 -10.07 -7.29 17.11
C LEU A 846 -10.27 -8.61 17.90
N VAL A 847 -11.46 -9.20 17.84
CA VAL A 847 -11.74 -10.50 18.45
C VAL A 847 -10.93 -11.60 17.77
N GLY A 848 -10.88 -11.59 16.43
CA GLY A 848 -10.07 -12.53 15.65
C GLY A 848 -8.57 -12.47 16.02
N MET A 849 -8.04 -11.28 16.28
CA MET A 849 -6.66 -11.09 16.73
C MET A 849 -6.39 -11.67 18.11
N ILE A 850 -7.30 -11.50 19.06
CA ILE A 850 -7.18 -12.06 20.42
C ILE A 850 -7.22 -13.59 20.35
N VAL A 851 -8.18 -14.16 19.62
CA VAL A 851 -8.31 -15.61 19.44
C VAL A 851 -7.10 -16.17 18.67
N GLY A 852 -6.72 -15.52 17.57
CA GLY A 852 -5.55 -15.86 16.77
C GLY A 852 -4.26 -15.84 17.59
N SER A 853 -4.10 -14.85 18.48
CA SER A 853 -2.96 -14.78 19.40
C SER A 853 -2.91 -15.96 20.36
N GLY A 854 -4.07 -16.46 20.80
CA GLY A 854 -4.16 -17.69 21.58
C GLY A 854 -3.65 -18.90 20.78
N ILE A 855 -4.05 -19.02 19.52
CA ILE A 855 -3.57 -20.08 18.60
C ILE A 855 -2.05 -19.97 18.36
N VAL A 856 -1.58 -18.74 18.13
CA VAL A 856 -0.13 -18.42 18.01
C VAL A 856 0.63 -18.86 19.26
N GLY A 857 0.10 -18.60 20.44
CA GLY A 857 0.68 -19.04 21.71
C GLY A 857 0.79 -20.56 21.80
N VAL A 858 -0.22 -21.31 21.36
CA VAL A 858 -0.19 -22.77 21.30
C VAL A 858 0.90 -23.25 20.32
N LEU A 859 0.89 -22.72 19.08
CA LEU A 859 1.86 -23.11 18.04
C LEU A 859 3.31 -22.83 18.45
N ALA A 860 3.56 -21.63 19.02
CA ALA A 860 4.87 -21.24 19.52
C ALA A 860 5.38 -22.13 20.66
N ALA A 861 4.47 -22.68 21.47
CA ALA A 861 4.82 -23.56 22.57
C ALA A 861 5.09 -25.02 22.15
N LEU A 862 4.65 -25.48 20.99
CA LEU A 862 4.70 -26.90 20.60
C LEU A 862 6.11 -27.48 20.70
N TRP A 863 7.10 -26.86 20.08
CA TRP A 863 8.48 -27.34 20.09
C TRP A 863 9.17 -27.20 21.46
N PRO A 864 9.12 -26.03 22.16
CA PRO A 864 9.71 -25.91 23.48
C PRO A 864 9.06 -26.84 24.52
N ALA A 865 7.74 -26.98 24.54
CA ALA A 865 7.01 -27.85 25.44
C ALA A 865 7.33 -29.33 25.20
N HIS A 866 7.49 -29.74 23.94
CA HIS A 866 7.89 -31.10 23.60
C HIS A 866 9.31 -31.42 24.12
N LYS A 867 10.25 -30.49 23.90
CA LYS A 867 11.65 -30.60 24.37
C LYS A 867 11.71 -30.66 25.89
N ALA A 868 10.98 -29.79 26.59
CA ALA A 868 10.88 -29.78 28.06
C ALA A 868 10.35 -31.09 28.64
N ALA A 869 9.30 -31.64 28.02
CA ALA A 869 8.68 -32.89 28.45
C ALA A 869 9.57 -34.12 28.26
N LYS A 870 10.59 -34.08 27.38
CA LYS A 870 11.58 -35.15 27.17
C LYS A 870 12.76 -35.09 28.13
N THR A 871 12.96 -34.02 28.91
CA THR A 871 14.09 -33.88 29.85
C THR A 871 14.07 -35.02 30.88
N SER A 872 15.20 -35.72 31.03
CA SER A 872 15.35 -36.80 32.02
C SER A 872 15.43 -36.20 33.43
N PRO A 873 14.68 -36.69 34.43
CA PRO A 873 14.79 -36.21 35.82
C PRO A 873 16.24 -36.35 36.38
N LEU A 874 16.91 -37.48 36.05
CA LEU A 874 18.26 -37.74 36.51
C LEU A 874 19.30 -36.77 35.94
N GLU A 875 19.25 -36.54 34.61
CA GLU A 875 20.16 -35.57 33.95
C GLU A 875 19.93 -34.11 34.44
N ALA A 876 18.69 -33.77 34.78
CA ALA A 876 18.33 -32.40 35.17
C ALA A 876 18.78 -32.08 36.64
N ILE A 877 19.00 -33.10 37.46
CA ILE A 877 19.47 -32.92 38.86
C ILE A 877 20.99 -33.09 38.96
N ALA A 878 21.61 -33.81 38.01
CA ALA A 878 23.07 -34.04 38.00
C ALA A 878 23.89 -32.88 37.39
N ASP A 879 23.27 -32.04 36.52
CA ASP A 879 23.86 -30.76 36.04
C ASP A 879 23.65 -29.62 37.06
#